data_82c85a046cab5fe3d961c16018a5f458
#
_entry.id   82c85a046cab5fe3d961c16018a5f458
#
_cell.length_a   1.000
_cell.length_b   1.000
_cell.length_c   1.000
_cell.angle_alpha   90.00
_cell.angle_beta   90.00
_cell.angle_gamma   90.00
#
_symmetry.space_group_name_H-M   'P 1'
#
loop_
_entity.id
_entity.type
_entity.pdbx_description
1 polymer ?
#
loop_
_entity_poly.entity_id
_entity_poly.type
_entity_poly.pdbx_seq_one_letter_code
_entity_poly.pdbx_strand_id
1 'polypeptide(L)'
;MDLVAILMVMVYLLATGYLGYLGYRQTRTAADYLVAGRNANPIVMALSYGATFISTSAIVGFGGVAANFGMGLLWLVFLNIFVGIFIAFVVLGDPVRRMGHHLDAHTFPELMGKRYDSPFIHLFSAFVIFFFMPLYATAVIVGGAEAFAPTFHTSYDVALIVFSVLVAAYVIAGGLKGVMLTDALQGGIMFVGMLVLLVVTYEQLGGVVSAHEQLTAMQDRVPGFLRAIGSQGWTAMPAFGFAAAGEAPPAALRYHLWWLMVSTITLGVGIGVLAQPQLIVRFMTVKSRQALNRAVGAGGVFILFMVGVAYVVGALTNVYYAKHESVLARVVDDQVWMDPGADRKGKLVLVTPDAPAEAKNRAVRFVAYQEWSATEGTALEYVMWTPNLEIRRGTAGGPDEIRPGLVAIERTVTLGTTLQGNTDAVIPRFVREAMPRWFTVVFVLTLMAAAMSTLSSQFHTIGTAIGRDVFERIGRVSHERSVLVTRLGVILGIVVAVVLAQTLRGNIIAVATAIFFGLCATTFLPSFVLGVFWRRMTPAAAVASMLVGFVTSLFWLVFVHGRTAAGLGISEALVGTPHIVPAHWSLTWTVVDPVVVALPLSFLTAVVVARVSRPMDPAYVHYVFGGPRPDSGASGR
;
A
#
# COMPACT_ATOMS: atom_id res chain seq x y z
N MET A 1 30.36 3.11 6.16
CA MET A 1 29.39 2.18 6.79
C MET A 1 29.93 1.70 8.13
N ASP A 2 29.11 1.78 9.16
CA ASP A 2 29.47 1.25 10.49
C ASP A 2 29.56 -0.27 10.42
N LEU A 3 30.66 -0.86 10.86
CA LEU A 3 30.88 -2.32 10.91
C LEU A 3 29.72 -3.02 11.64
N VAL A 4 29.17 -2.37 12.66
CA VAL A 4 28.00 -2.84 13.42
C VAL A 4 26.77 -2.97 12.53
N ALA A 5 26.49 -2.00 11.66
CA ALA A 5 25.35 -2.06 10.73
C ALA A 5 25.46 -3.24 9.77
N ILE A 6 26.66 -3.46 9.21
CA ILE A 6 26.90 -4.61 8.32
C ILE A 6 26.69 -5.92 9.07
N LEU A 7 27.25 -6.05 10.28
CA LEU A 7 27.11 -7.26 11.08
C LEU A 7 25.63 -7.54 11.43
N MET A 8 24.87 -6.53 11.82
CA MET A 8 23.44 -6.70 12.14
C MET A 8 22.64 -7.15 10.92
N VAL A 9 22.86 -6.55 9.75
CA VAL A 9 22.21 -6.97 8.51
C VAL A 9 22.65 -8.39 8.11
N MET A 10 23.92 -8.73 8.22
CA MET A 10 24.43 -10.08 7.97
C MET A 10 23.77 -11.11 8.88
N VAL A 11 23.68 -10.85 10.19
CA VAL A 11 23.01 -11.73 11.17
C VAL A 11 21.52 -11.90 10.78
N TYR A 12 20.84 -10.81 10.44
CA TYR A 12 19.45 -10.85 9.99
C TYR A 12 19.29 -11.72 8.72
N LEU A 13 20.11 -11.50 7.70
CA LEU A 13 20.05 -12.27 6.45
C LEU A 13 20.38 -13.75 6.67
N LEU A 14 21.38 -14.07 7.51
CA LEU A 14 21.72 -15.45 7.89
C LEU A 14 20.55 -16.11 8.64
N ALA A 15 19.91 -15.42 9.59
CA ALA A 15 18.74 -15.94 10.31
C ALA A 15 17.55 -16.18 9.36
N THR A 16 17.29 -15.22 8.47
CA THR A 16 16.23 -15.36 7.45
C THR A 16 16.53 -16.51 6.49
N GLY A 17 17.76 -16.61 6.00
CA GLY A 17 18.21 -17.70 5.13
C GLY A 17 18.13 -19.07 5.81
N TYR A 18 18.50 -19.16 7.10
CA TYR A 18 18.37 -20.38 7.89
C TYR A 18 16.90 -20.81 8.06
N LEU A 19 16.00 -19.88 8.36
CA LEU A 19 14.56 -20.18 8.46
C LEU A 19 13.97 -20.58 7.10
N GLY A 20 14.40 -19.93 6.02
CA GLY A 20 14.05 -20.34 4.66
C GLY A 20 14.51 -21.77 4.33
N TYR A 21 15.75 -22.10 4.72
CA TYR A 21 16.29 -23.47 4.59
C TYR A 21 15.52 -24.50 5.44
N LEU A 22 15.14 -24.15 6.67
CA LEU A 22 14.28 -25.01 7.48
C LEU A 22 12.92 -25.24 6.81
N GLY A 23 12.32 -24.21 6.24
CA GLY A 23 11.11 -24.29 5.44
C GLY A 23 11.28 -25.25 4.24
N TYR A 24 12.37 -25.08 3.47
CA TYR A 24 12.71 -25.96 2.36
C TYR A 24 12.82 -27.43 2.80
N ARG A 25 13.58 -27.68 3.86
CA ARG A 25 13.80 -29.04 4.39
C ARG A 25 12.52 -29.72 4.90
N GLN A 26 11.57 -28.93 5.37
CA GLN A 26 10.26 -29.39 5.87
C GLN A 26 9.20 -29.47 4.76
N THR A 27 9.44 -28.93 3.59
CA THR A 27 8.52 -28.94 2.44
C THR A 27 8.75 -30.19 1.61
N ARG A 28 7.88 -31.20 1.78
CA ARG A 28 7.97 -32.50 1.08
C ARG A 28 6.86 -32.73 0.09
N THR A 29 5.72 -32.07 0.26
CA THR A 29 4.52 -32.21 -0.56
C THR A 29 4.10 -30.89 -1.17
N ALA A 30 3.23 -30.91 -2.20
CA ALA A 30 2.63 -29.70 -2.74
C ALA A 30 1.80 -28.97 -1.68
N ALA A 31 1.12 -29.69 -0.79
CA ALA A 31 0.39 -29.08 0.33
C ALA A 31 1.32 -28.35 1.32
N ASP A 32 2.53 -28.87 1.59
CA ASP A 32 3.52 -28.16 2.39
C ASP A 32 3.95 -26.86 1.71
N TYR A 33 4.19 -26.91 0.39
CA TYR A 33 4.63 -25.75 -0.38
C TYR A 33 3.55 -24.66 -0.49
N LEU A 34 2.28 -25.05 -0.67
CA LEU A 34 1.18 -24.15 -1.00
C LEU A 34 0.39 -23.64 0.22
N VAL A 35 0.20 -24.50 1.25
CA VAL A 35 -0.62 -24.19 2.45
C VAL A 35 0.06 -24.62 3.76
N ALA A 36 1.39 -24.68 3.76
CA ALA A 36 2.22 -25.04 4.93
C ALA A 36 1.79 -26.37 5.60
N GLY A 37 1.28 -27.33 4.83
CA GLY A 37 0.81 -28.64 5.32
C GLY A 37 -0.42 -28.57 6.23
N ARG A 38 -1.12 -27.42 6.27
CA ARG A 38 -2.33 -27.18 7.09
C ARG A 38 -2.14 -27.42 8.59
N ASN A 39 -0.91 -27.28 9.07
CA ASN A 39 -0.53 -27.53 10.48
C ASN A 39 0.36 -26.43 11.05
N ALA A 40 0.15 -25.19 10.61
CA ALA A 40 0.92 -24.04 11.06
C ALA A 40 0.65 -23.75 12.56
N ASN A 41 1.70 -23.34 13.28
CA ASN A 41 1.57 -22.85 14.63
C ASN A 41 0.71 -21.56 14.65
N PRO A 42 -0.25 -21.41 15.57
CA PRO A 42 -1.13 -20.25 15.63
C PRO A 42 -0.41 -18.90 15.73
N ILE A 43 0.66 -18.81 16.53
CA ILE A 43 1.43 -17.57 16.70
C ILE A 43 2.22 -17.26 15.42
N VAL A 44 2.86 -18.27 14.82
CA VAL A 44 3.56 -18.11 13.52
C VAL A 44 2.58 -17.65 12.45
N MET A 45 1.38 -18.24 12.39
CA MET A 45 0.35 -17.83 11.46
C MET A 45 -0.10 -16.38 11.69
N ALA A 46 -0.32 -15.97 12.94
CA ALA A 46 -0.73 -14.63 13.30
C ALA A 46 0.33 -13.58 12.94
N LEU A 47 1.59 -13.85 13.30
CA LEU A 47 2.71 -12.97 12.96
C LEU A 47 2.94 -12.93 11.45
N SER A 48 2.87 -14.07 10.75
CA SER A 48 2.97 -14.12 9.30
C SER A 48 1.83 -13.36 8.62
N TYR A 49 0.59 -13.49 9.10
CA TYR A 49 -0.54 -12.70 8.59
C TYR A 49 -0.29 -11.20 8.80
N GLY A 50 0.06 -10.80 10.02
CA GLY A 50 0.33 -9.41 10.36
C GLY A 50 1.53 -8.84 9.60
N ALA A 51 2.66 -9.54 9.55
CA ALA A 51 3.85 -9.10 8.84
C ALA A 51 3.67 -9.04 7.32
N THR A 52 2.82 -9.91 6.74
CA THR A 52 2.44 -9.83 5.33
C THR A 52 1.53 -8.64 5.03
N PHE A 53 0.65 -8.31 5.96
CA PHE A 53 -0.25 -7.17 5.84
C PHE A 53 0.49 -5.85 6.04
N ILE A 54 1.37 -5.77 7.03
CA ILE A 54 2.16 -4.58 7.36
C ILE A 54 3.44 -4.57 6.52
N SER A 55 3.39 -3.89 5.40
CA SER A 55 4.53 -3.71 4.49
C SER A 55 5.26 -2.37 4.73
N THR A 56 6.31 -2.14 3.94
CA THR A 56 6.90 -0.80 3.80
C THR A 56 5.84 0.23 3.37
N SER A 57 4.84 -0.19 2.59
CA SER A 57 3.72 0.70 2.23
C SER A 57 2.97 1.21 3.46
N ALA A 58 2.74 0.37 4.48
CA ALA A 58 2.08 0.78 5.69
C ALA A 58 2.95 1.72 6.54
N ILE A 59 4.26 1.45 6.65
CA ILE A 59 5.17 2.22 7.50
C ILE A 59 5.61 3.52 6.79
N VAL A 60 6.15 3.40 5.59
CA VAL A 60 6.75 4.51 4.85
C VAL A 60 5.69 5.25 4.04
N GLY A 61 4.92 4.56 3.19
CA GLY A 61 3.93 5.17 2.32
C GLY A 61 2.79 5.84 3.10
N PHE A 62 2.06 5.10 3.92
CA PHE A 62 0.96 5.69 4.70
C PHE A 62 1.44 6.52 5.90
N GLY A 63 2.64 6.25 6.45
CA GLY A 63 3.28 7.13 7.41
C GLY A 63 3.58 8.51 6.82
N GLY A 64 4.10 8.56 5.59
CA GLY A 64 4.28 9.81 4.84
C GLY A 64 2.95 10.50 4.48
N VAL A 65 1.93 9.73 4.12
CA VAL A 65 0.57 10.26 3.91
C VAL A 65 0.01 10.86 5.21
N ALA A 66 0.28 10.27 6.39
CA ALA A 66 -0.11 10.82 7.68
C ALA A 66 0.63 12.14 8.00
N ALA A 67 1.88 12.30 7.56
CA ALA A 67 2.56 13.59 7.64
C ALA A 67 1.86 14.69 6.85
N ASN A 68 1.27 14.36 5.70
CA ASN A 68 0.50 15.31 4.88
C ASN A 68 -0.91 15.56 5.41
N PHE A 69 -1.61 14.52 5.85
CA PHE A 69 -3.06 14.59 6.12
C PHE A 69 -3.39 14.55 7.62
N GLY A 70 -2.39 14.34 8.46
CA GLY A 70 -2.55 14.35 9.90
C GLY A 70 -3.19 13.09 10.49
N MET A 71 -3.69 13.22 11.72
CA MET A 71 -4.27 12.15 12.53
C MET A 71 -5.60 11.61 12.00
N GLY A 72 -6.24 12.27 11.04
CA GLY A 72 -7.43 11.74 10.38
C GLY A 72 -7.21 10.36 9.75
N LEU A 73 -5.95 10.03 9.40
CA LEU A 73 -5.61 8.70 8.86
C LEU A 73 -5.76 7.56 9.89
N LEU A 74 -5.87 7.84 11.17
CA LEU A 74 -6.13 6.84 12.22
C LEU A 74 -7.45 6.08 12.03
N TRP A 75 -8.40 6.61 11.25
CA TRP A 75 -9.59 5.87 10.84
C TRP A 75 -9.24 4.61 10.03
N LEU A 76 -8.14 4.61 9.28
CA LEU A 76 -7.65 3.40 8.63
C LEU A 76 -7.17 2.37 9.65
N VAL A 77 -6.54 2.79 10.77
CA VAL A 77 -6.17 1.87 11.86
C VAL A 77 -7.42 1.19 12.43
N PHE A 78 -8.46 1.98 12.72
CA PHE A 78 -9.73 1.43 13.19
C PHE A 78 -10.31 0.39 12.22
N LEU A 79 -10.37 0.69 10.93
CA LEU A 79 -10.86 -0.27 9.93
C LEU A 79 -9.94 -1.49 9.79
N ASN A 80 -8.63 -1.33 9.84
CA ASN A 80 -7.70 -2.45 9.79
C ASN A 80 -7.89 -3.42 10.96
N ILE A 81 -8.25 -2.95 12.14
CA ILE A 81 -8.57 -3.80 13.28
C ILE A 81 -9.96 -4.39 13.16
N PHE A 82 -10.97 -3.56 12.91
CA PHE A 82 -12.35 -4.04 12.85
C PHE A 82 -12.57 -4.97 11.65
N VAL A 83 -12.11 -4.59 10.48
CA VAL A 83 -12.29 -5.36 9.25
C VAL A 83 -11.18 -6.42 9.11
N GLY A 84 -9.92 -6.02 9.22
CA GLY A 84 -8.76 -6.88 8.95
C GLY A 84 -8.52 -7.95 10.01
N ILE A 85 -8.94 -7.73 11.26
CA ILE A 85 -8.81 -8.73 12.33
C ILE A 85 -10.17 -9.29 12.71
N PHE A 86 -11.09 -8.45 13.20
CA PHE A 86 -12.36 -8.98 13.73
C PHE A 86 -13.15 -9.69 12.63
N ILE A 87 -13.48 -9.02 11.52
CA ILE A 87 -14.24 -9.65 10.44
C ILE A 87 -13.44 -10.78 9.78
N ALA A 88 -12.17 -10.55 9.46
CA ALA A 88 -11.35 -11.54 8.77
C ALA A 88 -11.13 -12.81 9.59
N PHE A 89 -10.71 -12.71 10.85
CA PHE A 89 -10.42 -13.91 11.67
C PHE A 89 -11.67 -14.51 12.31
N VAL A 90 -12.53 -13.67 12.94
CA VAL A 90 -13.64 -14.18 13.74
C VAL A 90 -14.81 -14.61 12.85
N VAL A 91 -15.14 -13.80 11.82
CA VAL A 91 -16.29 -14.06 10.95
C VAL A 91 -15.91 -14.97 9.78
N LEU A 92 -14.85 -14.63 9.05
CA LEU A 92 -14.47 -15.34 7.81
C LEU A 92 -13.50 -16.50 8.04
N GLY A 93 -12.61 -16.41 9.02
CA GLY A 93 -11.47 -17.30 9.15
C GLY A 93 -11.84 -18.78 9.27
N ASP A 94 -12.76 -19.16 10.18
CA ASP A 94 -13.15 -20.57 10.35
C ASP A 94 -14.01 -21.12 9.19
N PRO A 95 -15.01 -20.38 8.65
CA PRO A 95 -15.69 -20.81 7.44
C PRO A 95 -14.76 -21.03 6.25
N VAL A 96 -13.81 -20.12 6.00
CA VAL A 96 -12.82 -20.26 4.93
C VAL A 96 -11.89 -21.44 5.18
N ARG A 97 -11.39 -21.61 6.40
CA ARG A 97 -10.58 -22.77 6.77
C ARG A 97 -11.32 -24.08 6.51
N ARG A 98 -12.56 -24.21 7.01
CA ARG A 98 -13.35 -25.44 6.82
C ARG A 98 -13.63 -25.71 5.36
N MET A 99 -14.07 -24.72 4.60
CA MET A 99 -14.35 -24.86 3.17
C MET A 99 -13.08 -25.22 2.39
N GLY A 100 -11.95 -24.53 2.66
CA GLY A 100 -10.68 -24.80 2.00
C GLY A 100 -10.13 -26.20 2.30
N HIS A 101 -10.25 -26.68 3.54
CA HIS A 101 -9.85 -28.04 3.91
C HIS A 101 -10.77 -29.09 3.28
N HIS A 102 -12.10 -28.87 3.31
CA HIS A 102 -13.09 -29.81 2.80
C HIS A 102 -13.01 -29.96 1.26
N LEU A 103 -12.85 -28.84 0.56
CA LEU A 103 -12.69 -28.83 -0.90
C LEU A 103 -11.26 -29.16 -1.35
N ASP A 104 -10.35 -29.41 -0.42
CA ASP A 104 -8.91 -29.58 -0.70
C ASP A 104 -8.34 -28.46 -1.58
N ALA A 105 -8.70 -27.22 -1.26
CA ALA A 105 -8.20 -26.04 -1.97
C ALA A 105 -6.85 -25.61 -1.37
N HIS A 106 -5.90 -25.23 -2.24
CA HIS A 106 -4.54 -24.85 -1.87
C HIS A 106 -4.23 -23.40 -2.23
N THR A 107 -5.04 -22.77 -3.10
CA THR A 107 -4.92 -21.38 -3.50
C THR A 107 -6.27 -20.69 -3.38
N PHE A 108 -6.26 -19.35 -3.39
CA PHE A 108 -7.50 -18.58 -3.43
C PHE A 108 -8.30 -18.79 -4.74
N PRO A 109 -7.68 -18.76 -5.94
CA PRO A 109 -8.39 -19.09 -7.17
C PRO A 109 -9.01 -20.49 -7.15
N GLU A 110 -8.28 -21.49 -6.62
CA GLU A 110 -8.77 -22.85 -6.50
C GLU A 110 -9.97 -22.95 -5.54
N LEU A 111 -9.93 -22.23 -4.39
CA LEU A 111 -11.06 -22.14 -3.46
C LEU A 111 -12.31 -21.59 -4.14
N MET A 112 -12.17 -20.47 -4.86
CA MET A 112 -13.27 -19.84 -5.58
C MET A 112 -13.78 -20.73 -6.72
N GLY A 113 -12.89 -21.31 -7.51
CA GLY A 113 -13.24 -22.22 -8.60
C GLY A 113 -14.00 -23.45 -8.12
N LYS A 114 -13.55 -24.09 -7.04
CA LYS A 114 -14.21 -25.26 -6.42
C LYS A 114 -15.51 -24.90 -5.72
N ARG A 115 -15.60 -23.70 -5.09
CA ARG A 115 -16.86 -23.24 -4.46
C ARG A 115 -18.00 -23.17 -5.47
N TYR A 116 -17.72 -22.76 -6.68
CA TYR A 116 -18.69 -22.48 -7.72
C TYR A 116 -18.74 -23.54 -8.84
N ASP A 117 -17.87 -24.56 -8.76
CA ASP A 117 -17.66 -25.51 -9.85
C ASP A 117 -17.46 -24.84 -11.22
N SER A 118 -16.61 -23.80 -11.22
CA SER A 118 -16.42 -22.94 -12.38
C SER A 118 -14.95 -22.76 -12.75
N PRO A 119 -14.53 -23.31 -13.91
CA PRO A 119 -13.21 -23.07 -14.47
C PRO A 119 -12.93 -21.59 -14.73
N PHE A 120 -13.96 -20.86 -15.16
CA PHE A 120 -13.82 -19.43 -15.45
C PHE A 120 -13.47 -18.62 -14.20
N ILE A 121 -14.18 -18.85 -13.07
CA ILE A 121 -13.91 -18.14 -11.80
C ILE A 121 -12.50 -18.43 -11.32
N HIS A 122 -12.04 -19.68 -11.43
CA HIS A 122 -10.67 -20.07 -11.09
C HIS A 122 -9.65 -19.29 -11.91
N LEU A 123 -9.75 -19.37 -13.25
CA LEU A 123 -8.79 -18.73 -14.16
C LEU A 123 -8.86 -17.20 -14.11
N PHE A 124 -10.05 -16.61 -13.98
CA PHE A 124 -10.21 -15.17 -13.88
C PHE A 124 -9.62 -14.64 -12.57
N SER A 125 -9.79 -15.37 -11.46
CA SER A 125 -9.14 -15.00 -10.19
C SER A 125 -7.62 -15.05 -10.31
N ALA A 126 -7.08 -16.09 -10.93
CA ALA A 126 -5.63 -16.22 -11.19
C ALA A 126 -5.12 -15.10 -12.11
N PHE A 127 -5.87 -14.75 -13.15
CA PHE A 127 -5.56 -13.64 -14.05
C PHE A 127 -5.48 -12.30 -13.29
N VAL A 128 -6.48 -11.95 -12.48
CA VAL A 128 -6.47 -10.69 -11.72
C VAL A 128 -5.29 -10.63 -10.76
N ILE A 129 -4.99 -11.73 -10.07
CA ILE A 129 -3.83 -11.82 -9.17
C ILE A 129 -2.54 -11.61 -9.95
N PHE A 130 -2.34 -12.31 -11.04
CA PHE A 130 -1.10 -12.27 -11.80
C PHE A 130 -0.82 -10.88 -12.41
N PHE A 131 -1.84 -10.21 -12.95
CA PHE A 131 -1.65 -8.92 -13.62
C PHE A 131 -1.62 -7.72 -12.67
N PHE A 132 -2.33 -7.76 -11.54
CA PHE A 132 -2.47 -6.59 -10.68
C PHE A 132 -1.71 -6.67 -9.35
N MET A 133 -1.44 -7.87 -8.83
CA MET A 133 -0.62 -7.99 -7.61
C MET A 133 0.83 -7.51 -7.79
N PRO A 134 1.47 -7.63 -8.97
CA PRO A 134 2.79 -7.02 -9.19
C PRO A 134 2.82 -5.51 -8.95
N LEU A 135 1.71 -4.78 -9.15
CA LEU A 135 1.64 -3.35 -8.83
C LEU A 135 1.82 -3.10 -7.32
N TYR A 136 1.21 -3.92 -6.48
CA TYR A 136 1.41 -3.85 -5.04
C TYR A 136 2.83 -4.32 -4.65
N ALA A 137 3.34 -5.37 -5.26
CA ALA A 137 4.72 -5.82 -5.04
C ALA A 137 5.73 -4.71 -5.42
N THR A 138 5.49 -3.99 -6.50
CA THR A 138 6.27 -2.81 -6.90
C THR A 138 6.29 -1.74 -5.80
N ALA A 139 5.13 -1.39 -5.24
CA ALA A 139 5.06 -0.43 -4.14
C ALA A 139 5.92 -0.83 -2.95
N VAL A 140 5.89 -2.11 -2.59
CA VAL A 140 6.65 -2.64 -1.43
C VAL A 140 8.15 -2.67 -1.71
N ILE A 141 8.56 -3.07 -2.91
CA ILE A 141 9.98 -3.18 -3.27
C ILE A 141 10.62 -1.80 -3.44
N VAL A 142 9.87 -0.82 -3.97
CA VAL A 142 10.30 0.60 -4.02
C VAL A 142 10.56 1.12 -2.61
N GLY A 143 9.62 0.92 -1.68
CA GLY A 143 9.81 1.34 -0.29
C GLY A 143 11.01 0.67 0.40
N GLY A 144 11.29 -0.60 0.09
CA GLY A 144 12.49 -1.30 0.55
C GLY A 144 13.77 -0.73 -0.04
N ALA A 145 13.81 -0.50 -1.35
CA ALA A 145 14.98 0.02 -2.05
C ALA A 145 15.30 1.48 -1.66
N GLU A 146 14.29 2.33 -1.52
CA GLU A 146 14.43 3.73 -1.04
C GLU A 146 15.00 3.81 0.39
N ALA A 147 14.67 2.86 1.25
CA ALA A 147 15.23 2.80 2.59
C ALA A 147 16.67 2.23 2.60
N PHE A 148 16.95 1.24 1.75
CA PHE A 148 18.23 0.54 1.69
C PHE A 148 19.32 1.37 1.02
N ALA A 149 19.02 1.98 -0.13
CA ALA A 149 20.03 2.66 -0.96
C ALA A 149 20.82 3.75 -0.22
N PRO A 150 20.19 4.72 0.50
CA PRO A 150 20.92 5.74 1.23
C PRO A 150 21.73 5.18 2.41
N THR A 151 21.20 4.15 3.06
CA THR A 151 21.83 3.56 4.25
C THR A 151 23.13 2.82 3.91
N PHE A 152 23.15 2.15 2.76
CA PHE A 152 24.32 1.40 2.30
C PHE A 152 25.17 2.15 1.28
N HIS A 153 24.90 3.44 1.05
CA HIS A 153 25.60 4.27 0.07
C HIS A 153 25.67 3.61 -1.31
N THR A 154 24.59 2.99 -1.73
CA THR A 154 24.48 2.31 -3.04
C THR A 154 23.44 2.99 -3.92
N SER A 155 23.45 2.68 -5.22
CA SER A 155 22.42 3.19 -6.11
C SER A 155 21.06 2.49 -5.85
N TYR A 156 19.98 3.18 -6.17
CA TYR A 156 18.63 2.63 -6.10
C TYR A 156 18.50 1.32 -6.90
N ASP A 157 19.07 1.27 -8.10
CA ASP A 157 18.97 0.10 -8.99
C ASP A 157 19.68 -1.13 -8.40
N VAL A 158 20.85 -0.92 -7.77
CA VAL A 158 21.55 -2.00 -7.06
C VAL A 158 20.75 -2.47 -5.85
N ALA A 159 20.20 -1.54 -5.06
CA ALA A 159 19.35 -1.85 -3.93
C ALA A 159 18.11 -2.67 -4.35
N LEU A 160 17.44 -2.27 -5.43
CA LEU A 160 16.29 -2.93 -6.01
C LEU A 160 16.59 -4.38 -6.42
N ILE A 161 17.71 -4.60 -7.13
CA ILE A 161 18.11 -5.94 -7.58
C ILE A 161 18.51 -6.82 -6.40
N VAL A 162 19.34 -6.32 -5.49
CA VAL A 162 19.79 -7.07 -4.30
C VAL A 162 18.58 -7.52 -3.47
N PHE A 163 17.64 -6.61 -3.22
CA PHE A 163 16.43 -6.90 -2.46
C PHE A 163 15.58 -7.98 -3.13
N SER A 164 15.39 -7.88 -4.45
CA SER A 164 14.62 -8.84 -5.23
C SER A 164 15.23 -10.23 -5.21
N VAL A 165 16.56 -10.33 -5.39
CA VAL A 165 17.28 -11.61 -5.36
C VAL A 165 17.22 -12.26 -3.98
N LEU A 166 17.37 -11.47 -2.90
CA LEU A 166 17.29 -11.99 -1.54
C LEU A 166 15.90 -12.59 -1.25
N VAL A 167 14.82 -11.90 -1.64
CA VAL A 167 13.47 -12.43 -1.45
C VAL A 167 13.22 -13.65 -2.33
N ALA A 168 13.63 -13.59 -3.59
CA ALA A 168 13.49 -14.71 -4.53
C ALA A 168 14.10 -16.01 -3.97
N ALA A 169 15.30 -15.91 -3.42
CA ALA A 169 16.06 -17.08 -2.97
C ALA A 169 15.28 -17.95 -1.95
N TYR A 170 14.73 -17.34 -0.90
CA TYR A 170 14.04 -18.12 0.12
C TYR A 170 12.58 -18.46 -0.22
N VAL A 171 11.90 -17.64 -1.03
CA VAL A 171 10.53 -17.91 -1.49
C VAL A 171 10.49 -19.11 -2.44
N ILE A 172 11.40 -19.10 -3.43
CA ILE A 172 11.52 -20.19 -4.41
C ILE A 172 11.88 -21.52 -3.73
N ALA A 173 12.76 -21.47 -2.72
CA ALA A 173 13.19 -22.68 -2.01
C ALA A 173 12.12 -23.19 -1.04
N GLY A 174 11.63 -22.34 -0.14
CA GLY A 174 10.86 -22.73 1.05
C GLY A 174 9.33 -22.79 0.88
N GLY A 175 8.77 -22.21 -0.18
CA GLY A 175 7.31 -22.10 -0.34
C GLY A 175 6.64 -21.39 0.84
N LEU A 176 5.32 -21.57 1.02
CA LEU A 176 4.55 -20.87 2.08
C LEU A 176 5.04 -21.25 3.49
N LYS A 177 5.54 -22.43 3.71
CA LYS A 177 6.06 -22.85 5.02
C LYS A 177 7.32 -22.08 5.40
N GLY A 178 8.25 -21.91 4.46
CA GLY A 178 9.44 -21.07 4.63
C GLY A 178 9.06 -19.61 4.82
N VAL A 179 8.15 -19.08 4.00
CA VAL A 179 7.61 -17.72 4.10
C VAL A 179 7.03 -17.45 5.49
N MET A 180 6.19 -18.33 6.03
CA MET A 180 5.59 -18.13 7.36
C MET A 180 6.61 -18.11 8.50
N LEU A 181 7.67 -18.92 8.42
CA LEU A 181 8.72 -18.94 9.43
C LEU A 181 9.56 -17.66 9.39
N THR A 182 9.92 -17.21 8.18
CA THR A 182 10.67 -15.94 8.00
C THR A 182 9.82 -14.74 8.40
N ASP A 183 8.53 -14.72 8.02
CA ASP A 183 7.60 -13.65 8.38
C ASP A 183 7.44 -13.51 9.91
N ALA A 184 7.45 -14.62 10.65
CA ALA A 184 7.34 -14.57 12.11
C ALA A 184 8.56 -13.90 12.77
N LEU A 185 9.78 -14.18 12.28
CA LEU A 185 10.99 -13.48 12.70
C LEU A 185 10.91 -11.99 12.33
N GLN A 186 10.56 -11.73 11.09
CA GLN A 186 10.47 -10.38 10.54
C GLN A 186 9.43 -9.54 11.29
N GLY A 187 8.26 -10.13 11.61
CA GLY A 187 7.25 -9.49 12.45
C GLY A 187 7.77 -9.11 13.84
N GLY A 188 8.56 -9.99 14.47
CA GLY A 188 9.20 -9.68 15.75
C GLY A 188 10.15 -8.48 15.67
N ILE A 189 11.00 -8.43 14.62
CA ILE A 189 11.93 -7.32 14.38
C ILE A 189 11.15 -6.01 14.13
N MET A 190 10.10 -6.08 13.30
CA MET A 190 9.24 -4.93 13.01
C MET A 190 8.60 -4.38 14.29
N PHE A 191 8.07 -5.27 15.15
CA PHE A 191 7.42 -4.85 16.40
C PHE A 191 8.38 -4.09 17.33
N VAL A 192 9.59 -4.61 17.50
CA VAL A 192 10.63 -3.96 18.34
C VAL A 192 11.06 -2.62 17.73
N GLY A 193 11.33 -2.58 16.42
CA GLY A 193 11.74 -1.35 15.76
C GLY A 193 10.69 -0.24 15.83
N MET A 194 9.41 -0.59 15.63
CA MET A 194 8.33 0.38 15.73
C MET A 194 8.07 0.82 17.18
N LEU A 195 8.25 -0.06 18.17
CA LEU A 195 8.16 0.32 19.58
C LEU A 195 9.21 1.38 19.93
N VAL A 196 10.45 1.15 19.52
CA VAL A 196 11.53 2.13 19.75
C VAL A 196 11.25 3.44 19.02
N LEU A 197 10.78 3.37 17.76
CA LEU A 197 10.41 4.55 17.00
C LEU A 197 9.38 5.41 17.74
N LEU A 198 8.31 4.78 18.26
CA LEU A 198 7.26 5.48 19.00
C LEU A 198 7.78 6.13 20.28
N VAL A 199 8.52 5.38 21.09
CA VAL A 199 9.04 5.86 22.38
C VAL A 199 9.97 7.04 22.18
N VAL A 200 10.95 6.91 21.29
CA VAL A 200 11.93 7.97 21.03
C VAL A 200 11.25 9.21 20.41
N THR A 201 10.25 9.02 19.53
CA THR A 201 9.49 10.15 18.97
C THR A 201 8.80 10.95 20.08
N TYR A 202 8.09 10.28 20.98
CA TYR A 202 7.44 10.98 22.08
C TYR A 202 8.41 11.61 23.06
N GLU A 203 9.52 10.95 23.35
CA GLU A 203 10.59 11.48 24.22
C GLU A 203 11.13 12.82 23.68
N GLN A 204 11.43 12.89 22.40
CA GLN A 204 11.91 14.12 21.73
C GLN A 204 10.88 15.24 21.68
N LEU A 205 9.61 14.91 21.66
CA LEU A 205 8.52 15.89 21.59
C LEU A 205 7.99 16.31 22.97
N GLY A 206 8.60 15.83 24.05
CA GLY A 206 8.22 16.18 25.43
C GLY A 206 7.07 15.38 26.01
N GLY A 207 6.87 14.15 25.49
CA GLY A 207 5.84 13.21 25.94
C GLY A 207 4.59 13.20 25.09
N VAL A 208 3.70 12.24 25.36
CA VAL A 208 2.49 12.01 24.54
C VAL A 208 1.58 13.23 24.47
N VAL A 209 1.19 13.75 25.62
CA VAL A 209 0.25 14.90 25.69
C VAL A 209 0.83 16.11 24.98
N SER A 210 2.07 16.48 25.34
CA SER A 210 2.76 17.63 24.75
C SER A 210 2.90 17.53 23.23
N ALA A 211 3.23 16.34 22.69
CA ALA A 211 3.37 16.13 21.25
C ALA A 211 2.04 16.39 20.50
N HIS A 212 0.93 15.88 21.04
CA HIS A 212 -0.39 16.05 20.42
C HIS A 212 -0.95 17.48 20.56
N GLU A 213 -0.71 18.14 21.70
CA GLU A 213 -1.06 19.57 21.90
C GLU A 213 -0.30 20.45 20.92
N GLN A 214 1.00 20.21 20.74
CA GLN A 214 1.81 20.95 19.77
C GLN A 214 1.33 20.73 18.32
N LEU A 215 0.98 19.50 17.96
CA LEU A 215 0.43 19.21 16.62
C LEU A 215 -0.90 19.94 16.39
N THR A 216 -1.75 19.99 17.41
CA THR A 216 -3.03 20.70 17.36
C THR A 216 -2.83 22.20 17.24
N ALA A 217 -1.89 22.77 18.01
CA ALA A 217 -1.54 24.20 17.96
C ALA A 217 -0.97 24.64 16.59
N MET A 218 -0.51 23.69 15.77
CA MET A 218 -0.01 23.95 14.41
C MET A 218 -1.11 24.07 13.35
N GLN A 219 -2.38 24.13 13.71
CA GLN A 219 -3.48 24.24 12.75
C GLN A 219 -3.28 25.37 11.73
N ASP A 220 -2.78 26.52 12.18
CA ASP A 220 -2.50 27.68 11.31
C ASP A 220 -1.32 27.45 10.36
N ARG A 221 -0.52 26.41 10.57
CA ARG A 221 0.62 26.06 9.74
C ARG A 221 0.30 25.05 8.63
N VAL A 222 -0.96 24.66 8.47
CA VAL A 222 -1.37 23.82 7.33
C VAL A 222 -1.16 24.59 6.03
N PRO A 223 -0.43 24.01 5.05
CA PRO A 223 -0.19 24.64 3.76
C PRO A 223 -1.47 25.06 3.04
N GLY A 224 -1.42 26.21 2.36
CA GLY A 224 -2.59 26.77 1.66
C GLY A 224 -3.20 25.81 0.65
N PHE A 225 -2.38 25.02 -0.07
CA PHE A 225 -2.87 24.03 -1.01
C PHE A 225 -3.65 22.88 -0.34
N LEU A 226 -3.26 22.45 0.88
CA LEU A 226 -4.02 21.46 1.65
C LEU A 226 -5.32 22.06 2.19
N ARG A 227 -5.31 23.32 2.63
CA ARG A 227 -6.53 24.03 3.02
C ARG A 227 -7.51 24.17 1.86
N ALA A 228 -7.01 24.51 0.68
CA ALA A 228 -7.83 24.63 -0.53
C ALA A 228 -8.57 23.35 -0.89
N ILE A 229 -7.99 22.17 -0.59
CA ILE A 229 -8.62 20.87 -0.82
C ILE A 229 -9.38 20.32 0.39
N GLY A 230 -9.51 21.10 1.49
CA GLY A 230 -10.38 20.82 2.62
C GLY A 230 -9.70 20.41 3.94
N SER A 231 -8.39 20.58 4.08
CA SER A 231 -7.72 20.35 5.37
C SER A 231 -8.20 21.34 6.42
N GLN A 232 -8.57 20.85 7.60
CA GLN A 232 -9.00 21.64 8.76
C GLN A 232 -7.95 21.65 9.88
N GLY A 233 -6.81 21.01 9.69
CA GLY A 233 -5.76 20.88 10.69
C GLY A 233 -5.19 19.46 10.74
N TRP A 234 -4.11 19.30 11.51
CA TRP A 234 -3.38 18.05 11.63
C TRP A 234 -4.08 17.00 12.52
N THR A 235 -4.96 17.44 13.42
CA THR A 235 -5.72 16.60 14.35
C THR A 235 -7.21 16.54 14.01
N ALA A 236 -7.66 17.27 13.00
CA ALA A 236 -9.03 17.32 12.54
C ALA A 236 -9.25 16.48 11.29
N MET A 237 -10.48 15.99 11.11
CA MET A 237 -10.89 15.39 9.83
C MET A 237 -11.02 16.50 8.77
N PRO A 238 -10.72 16.20 7.50
CA PRO A 238 -10.97 17.14 6.41
C PRO A 238 -12.45 17.47 6.27
N ALA A 239 -12.74 18.61 5.64
CA ALA A 239 -14.10 19.04 5.38
C ALA A 239 -14.88 18.00 4.58
N PHE A 240 -15.99 17.52 5.15
CA PHE A 240 -16.89 16.57 4.50
C PHE A 240 -17.90 17.30 3.61
N GLY A 241 -18.14 16.78 2.44
CA GLY A 241 -19.17 17.27 1.52
C GLY A 241 -18.90 16.83 0.09
N PHE A 242 -19.65 17.41 -0.82
CA PHE A 242 -19.54 17.21 -2.25
C PHE A 242 -19.70 18.55 -2.94
N ALA A 243 -18.78 18.93 -3.81
CA ALA A 243 -18.86 20.20 -4.53
C ALA A 243 -20.10 20.22 -5.44
N ALA A 244 -20.70 21.40 -5.60
CA ALA A 244 -21.83 21.55 -6.48
C ALA A 244 -21.45 21.22 -7.94
N ALA A 245 -22.42 20.74 -8.70
CA ALA A 245 -22.24 20.52 -10.13
C ALA A 245 -21.91 21.83 -10.85
N GLY A 246 -20.85 21.84 -11.64
CA GLY A 246 -20.38 23.03 -12.36
C GLY A 246 -19.65 24.08 -11.49
N GLU A 247 -19.43 23.81 -10.21
CA GLU A 247 -18.63 24.69 -9.35
C GLU A 247 -17.17 24.74 -9.84
N ALA A 248 -16.61 25.93 -9.93
CA ALA A 248 -15.24 26.14 -10.39
C ALA A 248 -14.21 26.07 -9.24
N PRO A 249 -12.94 25.69 -9.50
CA PRO A 249 -11.87 25.86 -8.53
C PRO A 249 -11.70 27.34 -8.11
N PRO A 250 -11.29 27.63 -6.84
CA PRO A 250 -10.90 26.66 -5.81
C PRO A 250 -12.06 26.02 -5.04
N ALA A 251 -13.28 26.56 -5.12
CA ALA A 251 -14.42 26.10 -4.33
C ALA A 251 -14.76 24.62 -4.61
N ALA A 252 -14.68 24.19 -5.87
CA ALA A 252 -14.89 22.79 -6.28
C ALA A 252 -13.93 21.78 -5.64
N LEU A 253 -12.77 22.24 -5.14
CA LEU A 253 -11.72 21.39 -4.58
C LEU A 253 -11.85 21.17 -3.07
N ARG A 254 -12.66 21.96 -2.37
CA ARG A 254 -12.74 22.03 -0.89
C ARG A 254 -13.07 20.71 -0.17
N TYR A 255 -13.53 19.69 -0.88
CA TYR A 255 -13.86 18.38 -0.30
C TYR A 255 -12.96 17.25 -0.82
N HIS A 256 -11.99 17.56 -1.68
CA HIS A 256 -11.15 16.56 -2.32
C HIS A 256 -10.33 15.74 -1.32
N LEU A 257 -9.80 16.37 -0.28
CA LEU A 257 -8.99 15.69 0.74
C LEU A 257 -9.81 14.65 1.51
N TRP A 258 -11.07 14.97 1.84
CA TRP A 258 -11.94 14.01 2.52
C TRP A 258 -12.17 12.75 1.66
N TRP A 259 -12.52 12.95 0.40
CA TRP A 259 -12.77 11.83 -0.51
C TRP A 259 -11.51 11.03 -0.80
N LEU A 260 -10.37 11.67 -0.99
CA LEU A 260 -9.09 11.01 -1.16
C LEU A 260 -8.74 10.16 0.06
N MET A 261 -8.84 10.74 1.27
CA MET A 261 -8.47 10.05 2.50
C MET A 261 -9.47 8.94 2.85
N VAL A 262 -10.77 9.19 2.74
CA VAL A 262 -11.78 8.22 3.15
C VAL A 262 -12.04 7.20 2.06
N SER A 263 -12.28 7.59 0.80
CA SER A 263 -12.63 6.62 -0.24
C SER A 263 -11.43 5.77 -0.67
N THR A 264 -10.31 6.40 -1.01
CA THR A 264 -9.14 5.67 -1.55
C THR A 264 -8.39 4.95 -0.45
N ILE A 265 -8.03 5.67 0.62
CA ILE A 265 -7.14 5.12 1.64
C ILE A 265 -7.94 4.30 2.66
N THR A 266 -8.90 4.92 3.34
CA THR A 266 -9.58 4.27 4.46
C THR A 266 -10.48 3.12 4.00
N LEU A 267 -11.35 3.34 3.01
CA LEU A 267 -12.24 2.28 2.49
C LEU A 267 -11.50 1.33 1.57
N GLY A 268 -10.71 1.84 0.61
CA GLY A 268 -10.00 1.01 -0.35
C GLY A 268 -9.08 0.00 0.33
N VAL A 269 -8.21 0.46 1.22
CA VAL A 269 -7.28 -0.41 1.97
C VAL A 269 -8.00 -1.17 3.09
N GLY A 270 -8.81 -0.47 3.90
CA GLY A 270 -9.45 -1.05 5.09
C GLY A 270 -10.46 -2.17 4.76
N ILE A 271 -11.26 -2.02 3.70
CA ILE A 271 -12.16 -3.08 3.23
C ILE A 271 -11.42 -4.08 2.35
N GLY A 272 -10.47 -3.58 1.53
CA GLY A 272 -9.72 -4.39 0.58
C GLY A 272 -8.94 -5.53 1.22
N VAL A 273 -8.54 -5.39 2.47
CA VAL A 273 -7.82 -6.43 3.23
C VAL A 273 -8.58 -7.77 3.29
N LEU A 274 -9.93 -7.74 3.32
CA LEU A 274 -10.77 -8.95 3.34
C LEU A 274 -10.68 -9.79 2.06
N ALA A 275 -10.29 -9.18 0.95
CA ALA A 275 -10.25 -9.80 -0.36
C ALA A 275 -8.82 -10.09 -0.85
N GLN A 276 -7.82 -9.95 0.04
CA GLN A 276 -6.43 -10.17 -0.32
C GLN A 276 -6.10 -11.67 -0.41
N PRO A 277 -5.79 -12.20 -1.60
CA PRO A 277 -5.59 -13.64 -1.81
C PRO A 277 -4.51 -14.23 -0.89
N GLN A 278 -3.37 -13.53 -0.73
CA GLN A 278 -2.26 -13.97 0.12
C GLN A 278 -2.60 -14.02 1.61
N LEU A 279 -3.57 -13.22 2.07
CA LEU A 279 -4.04 -13.24 3.45
C LEU A 279 -5.10 -14.33 3.67
N ILE A 280 -6.02 -14.52 2.72
CA ILE A 280 -7.08 -15.53 2.80
C ILE A 280 -6.50 -16.94 2.87
N VAL A 281 -5.46 -17.25 2.10
CA VAL A 281 -4.80 -18.56 2.10
C VAL A 281 -4.28 -18.92 3.49
N ARG A 282 -3.87 -17.96 4.32
CA ARG A 282 -3.37 -18.22 5.68
C ARG A 282 -4.41 -18.83 6.60
N PHE A 283 -5.70 -18.56 6.43
CA PHE A 283 -6.74 -19.25 7.20
C PHE A 283 -6.79 -20.74 6.91
N MET A 284 -6.40 -21.17 5.72
CA MET A 284 -6.33 -22.59 5.35
C MET A 284 -5.09 -23.30 5.88
N THR A 285 -4.10 -22.59 6.43
CA THR A 285 -2.85 -23.17 6.94
C THR A 285 -2.97 -23.75 8.34
N VAL A 286 -3.98 -23.35 9.12
CA VAL A 286 -4.15 -23.79 10.52
C VAL A 286 -5.07 -24.99 10.65
N LYS A 287 -4.76 -25.84 11.65
CA LYS A 287 -5.42 -27.14 11.83
C LYS A 287 -6.86 -27.04 12.34
N SER A 288 -7.17 -26.05 13.21
CA SER A 288 -8.44 -26.02 13.91
C SER A 288 -8.93 -24.58 14.17
N ARG A 289 -10.24 -24.44 14.48
CA ARG A 289 -10.84 -23.19 14.96
C ARG A 289 -10.15 -22.68 16.23
N GLN A 290 -9.76 -23.56 17.14
CA GLN A 290 -9.08 -23.17 18.37
C GLN A 290 -7.71 -22.55 18.07
N ALA A 291 -6.96 -23.11 17.09
CA ALA A 291 -5.71 -22.53 16.62
C ALA A 291 -5.93 -21.13 16.04
N LEU A 292 -6.98 -20.95 15.25
CA LEU A 292 -7.35 -19.66 14.68
C LEU A 292 -7.71 -18.63 15.77
N ASN A 293 -8.53 -19.02 16.75
CA ASN A 293 -8.90 -18.11 17.85
C ASN A 293 -7.70 -17.65 18.69
N ARG A 294 -6.68 -18.51 18.88
CA ARG A 294 -5.41 -18.12 19.52
C ARG A 294 -4.61 -17.12 18.69
N ALA A 295 -4.72 -17.17 17.37
CA ALA A 295 -4.06 -16.24 16.47
C ALA A 295 -4.67 -14.82 16.51
N VAL A 296 -5.97 -14.69 16.80
CA VAL A 296 -6.69 -13.40 16.82
C VAL A 296 -6.02 -12.38 17.74
N GLY A 297 -5.72 -12.78 18.99
CA GLY A 297 -5.13 -11.86 19.97
C GLY A 297 -3.75 -11.36 19.55
N ALA A 298 -2.86 -12.27 19.14
CA ALA A 298 -1.52 -11.91 18.71
C ALA A 298 -1.53 -11.06 17.43
N GLY A 299 -2.34 -11.43 16.43
CA GLY A 299 -2.47 -10.68 15.19
C GLY A 299 -3.11 -9.30 15.38
N GLY A 300 -4.13 -9.21 16.24
CA GLY A 300 -4.81 -7.94 16.54
C GLY A 300 -3.90 -6.93 17.20
N VAL A 301 -3.20 -7.35 18.28
CA VAL A 301 -2.23 -6.47 18.96
C VAL A 301 -1.11 -6.05 18.03
N PHE A 302 -0.57 -6.98 17.23
CA PHE A 302 0.50 -6.69 16.28
C PHE A 302 0.06 -5.63 15.25
N ILE A 303 -1.08 -5.83 14.59
CA ILE A 303 -1.56 -4.91 13.53
C ILE A 303 -1.92 -3.55 14.11
N LEU A 304 -2.67 -3.50 15.23
CA LEU A 304 -3.04 -2.24 15.90
C LEU A 304 -1.81 -1.40 16.20
N PHE A 305 -0.83 -2.02 16.80
CA PHE A 305 0.40 -1.35 17.21
C PHE A 305 1.19 -0.86 16.00
N MET A 306 1.45 -1.72 15.04
CA MET A 306 2.29 -1.41 13.88
C MET A 306 1.73 -0.26 13.04
N VAL A 307 0.44 -0.34 12.68
CA VAL A 307 -0.21 0.68 11.83
C VAL A 307 -0.41 1.96 12.61
N GLY A 308 -0.83 1.86 13.88
CA GLY A 308 -1.03 3.01 14.76
C GLY A 308 0.25 3.83 14.93
N VAL A 309 1.37 3.16 15.21
CA VAL A 309 2.67 3.84 15.36
C VAL A 309 3.08 4.56 14.08
N ALA A 310 3.00 3.89 12.92
CA ALA A 310 3.41 4.48 11.66
C ALA A 310 2.67 5.80 11.36
N TYR A 311 1.36 5.84 11.59
CA TYR A 311 0.55 7.01 11.27
C TYR A 311 0.67 8.11 12.33
N VAL A 312 0.77 7.75 13.61
CA VAL A 312 1.02 8.71 14.68
C VAL A 312 2.38 9.38 14.47
N VAL A 313 3.44 8.61 14.29
CA VAL A 313 4.78 9.16 14.07
C VAL A 313 4.81 10.00 12.80
N GLY A 314 4.17 9.52 11.71
CA GLY A 314 4.07 10.27 10.46
C GLY A 314 3.51 11.68 10.67
N ALA A 315 2.38 11.81 11.35
CA ALA A 315 1.79 13.11 11.66
C ALA A 315 2.68 13.97 12.59
N LEU A 316 3.31 13.33 13.61
CA LEU A 316 4.17 14.00 14.58
C LEU A 316 5.51 14.48 14.00
N THR A 317 5.96 13.98 12.83
CA THR A 317 7.13 14.53 12.16
C THR A 317 7.02 16.02 11.92
N ASN A 318 5.81 16.53 11.68
CA ASN A 318 5.56 17.96 11.49
C ASN A 318 5.96 18.78 12.73
N VAL A 319 5.68 18.26 13.93
CA VAL A 319 6.07 18.93 15.19
C VAL A 319 7.57 19.02 15.34
N TYR A 320 8.26 17.89 15.04
CA TYR A 320 9.72 17.86 15.09
C TYR A 320 10.35 18.89 14.17
N TYR A 321 9.96 18.85 12.92
CA TYR A 321 10.56 19.74 11.92
C TYR A 321 10.19 21.21 12.12
N ALA A 322 9.00 21.51 12.60
CA ALA A 322 8.63 22.88 12.95
C ALA A 322 9.53 23.49 14.03
N LYS A 323 10.17 22.63 14.85
CA LYS A 323 11.08 23.09 15.91
C LYS A 323 12.56 23.13 15.50
N HIS A 324 12.98 22.20 14.66
CA HIS A 324 14.40 21.89 14.49
C HIS A 324 14.96 22.30 13.14
N GLU A 325 14.14 22.76 12.20
CA GLU A 325 14.66 23.14 10.89
C GLU A 325 14.76 24.65 10.71
N SER A 326 15.99 25.08 10.57
CA SER A 326 16.34 26.35 9.96
C SER A 326 17.48 26.12 8.96
N VAL A 327 17.43 26.80 7.82
CA VAL A 327 18.52 26.83 6.85
C VAL A 327 19.21 28.19 7.02
N LEU A 328 20.50 28.15 7.33
CA LEU A 328 21.32 29.34 7.27
C LEU A 328 21.69 29.60 5.82
N ALA A 329 21.28 30.72 5.29
CA ALA A 329 21.34 31.01 3.88
C ALA A 329 21.59 32.49 3.61
N ARG A 330 22.00 32.81 2.40
CA ARG A 330 21.91 34.14 1.84
C ARG A 330 20.71 34.18 0.92
N VAL A 331 19.63 34.85 1.35
CA VAL A 331 18.44 35.02 0.52
C VAL A 331 18.79 35.98 -0.62
N VAL A 332 18.66 35.50 -1.85
CA VAL A 332 18.95 36.25 -3.08
C VAL A 332 17.69 36.96 -3.56
N ASP A 333 16.56 36.25 -3.59
CA ASP A 333 15.26 36.78 -4.00
C ASP A 333 14.13 36.04 -3.27
N ASP A 334 13.22 36.76 -2.65
CA ASP A 334 12.07 36.19 -1.95
C ASP A 334 10.75 36.31 -2.73
N GLN A 335 10.81 36.70 -4.00
CA GLN A 335 9.66 36.92 -4.88
C GLN A 335 9.74 36.13 -6.18
N VAL A 336 10.39 34.95 -6.16
CA VAL A 336 10.51 34.10 -7.34
C VAL A 336 9.20 33.35 -7.60
N TRP A 337 8.62 33.50 -8.78
CA TRP A 337 7.40 32.82 -9.18
C TRP A 337 7.70 31.75 -10.22
N MET A 338 7.23 30.52 -9.97
CA MET A 338 7.43 29.38 -10.87
C MET A 338 6.10 28.70 -11.18
N ASP A 339 5.88 28.34 -12.44
CA ASP A 339 4.73 27.53 -12.88
C ASP A 339 5.09 26.05 -12.85
N PRO A 340 4.41 25.23 -11.99
CA PRO A 340 4.65 23.79 -11.92
C PRO A 340 4.02 23.00 -13.07
N GLY A 341 3.22 23.64 -13.92
CA GLY A 341 2.50 23.00 -15.02
C GLY A 341 2.91 23.46 -16.42
N ALA A 342 4.05 24.15 -16.55
CA ALA A 342 4.46 24.75 -17.82
C ALA A 342 4.86 23.72 -18.90
N ASP A 343 5.27 22.52 -18.50
CA ASP A 343 5.40 21.40 -19.42
C ASP A 343 4.52 20.21 -18.99
N ARG A 344 4.23 19.31 -19.92
CA ARG A 344 3.43 18.10 -19.63
C ARG A 344 4.08 17.15 -18.60
N LYS A 345 5.33 17.40 -18.22
CA LYS A 345 6.10 16.63 -17.24
C LYS A 345 6.15 17.32 -15.86
N GLY A 346 5.46 18.46 -15.71
CA GLY A 346 5.39 19.20 -14.44
C GLY A 346 6.70 19.88 -14.04
N LYS A 347 7.58 20.19 -15.01
CA LYS A 347 8.82 20.92 -14.70
C LYS A 347 8.49 22.34 -14.27
N LEU A 348 9.20 22.80 -13.24
CA LEU A 348 9.14 24.18 -12.78
C LEU A 348 9.76 25.12 -13.80
N VAL A 349 8.99 26.11 -14.23
CA VAL A 349 9.44 27.15 -15.15
C VAL A 349 9.26 28.50 -14.50
N LEU A 350 10.28 29.34 -14.59
CA LEU A 350 10.23 30.72 -14.07
C LEU A 350 9.14 31.51 -14.79
N VAL A 351 8.24 32.11 -14.01
CA VAL A 351 7.17 32.97 -14.53
C VAL A 351 7.69 34.39 -14.66
N THR A 352 7.89 34.84 -15.88
CA THR A 352 8.29 36.21 -16.19
C THR A 352 7.07 37.16 -16.22
N PRO A 353 7.27 38.47 -16.11
CA PRO A 353 6.18 39.46 -16.24
C PRO A 353 5.34 39.29 -17.52
N ASP A 354 5.93 38.81 -18.59
CA ASP A 354 5.28 38.59 -19.90
C ASP A 354 4.63 37.20 -20.06
N ALA A 355 4.69 36.37 -19.01
CA ALA A 355 4.12 35.02 -19.07
C ALA A 355 2.59 35.06 -19.28
N PRO A 356 2.01 34.06 -19.99
CA PRO A 356 0.56 33.93 -20.17
C PRO A 356 -0.22 33.96 -18.86
N ALA A 357 -1.45 34.50 -18.88
CA ALA A 357 -2.30 34.60 -17.70
C ALA A 357 -2.52 33.25 -16.99
N GLU A 358 -2.61 32.16 -17.75
CA GLU A 358 -2.75 30.81 -17.22
C GLU A 358 -1.52 30.36 -16.39
N ALA A 359 -0.31 30.70 -16.85
CA ALA A 359 0.92 30.41 -16.11
C ALA A 359 1.00 31.25 -14.83
N LYS A 360 0.63 32.52 -14.90
CA LYS A 360 0.57 33.42 -13.73
C LYS A 360 -0.44 32.93 -12.68
N ASN A 361 -1.59 32.40 -13.14
CA ASN A 361 -2.61 31.87 -12.23
C ASN A 361 -2.19 30.55 -11.55
N ARG A 362 -1.29 29.78 -12.15
CA ARG A 362 -0.73 28.55 -11.57
C ARG A 362 0.56 28.78 -10.80
N ALA A 363 1.13 29.96 -10.90
CA ALA A 363 2.43 30.27 -10.35
C ALA A 363 2.46 30.11 -8.82
N VAL A 364 3.49 29.45 -8.34
CA VAL A 364 3.80 29.26 -6.93
C VAL A 364 5.02 30.11 -6.59
N ARG A 365 4.97 30.77 -5.44
CA ARG A 365 6.06 31.62 -4.97
C ARG A 365 7.16 30.79 -4.33
N PHE A 366 8.40 31.09 -4.67
CA PHE A 366 9.62 30.52 -4.12
C PHE A 366 10.53 31.61 -3.54
N VAL A 367 11.41 31.18 -2.66
CA VAL A 367 12.55 31.98 -2.19
C VAL A 367 13.81 31.38 -2.79
N ALA A 368 14.56 32.19 -3.53
CA ALA A 368 15.87 31.83 -4.02
C ALA A 368 16.93 32.15 -2.97
N TYR A 369 17.78 31.21 -2.65
CA TYR A 369 18.82 31.36 -1.66
C TYR A 369 20.10 30.61 -2.05
N GLN A 370 21.19 31.00 -1.43
CA GLN A 370 22.47 30.28 -1.43
C GLN A 370 22.74 29.78 -0.02
N GLU A 371 23.09 28.52 0.15
CA GLU A 371 23.51 28.01 1.46
C GLU A 371 24.64 28.85 2.01
N TRP A 372 24.55 29.20 3.30
CA TRP A 372 25.61 29.92 3.97
C TRP A 372 26.81 29.00 4.19
N SER A 373 27.79 29.08 3.31
CA SER A 373 29.03 28.36 3.41
C SER A 373 30.19 29.36 3.39
N ALA A 374 31.24 29.08 4.15
CA ALA A 374 32.44 29.90 4.17
C ALA A 374 33.28 29.81 2.86
N THR A 375 32.87 28.97 1.91
CA THR A 375 33.49 28.79 0.59
C THR A 375 32.60 29.37 -0.50
N GLU A 376 33.10 30.34 -1.25
CA GLU A 376 32.45 30.91 -2.42
C GLU A 376 32.17 29.82 -3.47
N GLY A 377 30.93 29.74 -3.96
CA GLY A 377 30.56 28.90 -5.11
C GLY A 377 29.41 27.93 -4.93
N THR A 378 28.53 28.10 -3.95
CA THR A 378 27.30 27.28 -3.81
C THR A 378 26.29 27.58 -4.91
N ALA A 379 25.69 26.53 -5.47
CA ALA A 379 24.61 26.64 -6.44
C ALA A 379 23.42 27.40 -5.85
N LEU A 380 22.71 28.14 -6.71
CA LEU A 380 21.46 28.80 -6.33
C LEU A 380 20.37 27.74 -6.09
N GLU A 381 19.77 27.75 -4.92
CA GLU A 381 18.70 26.85 -4.52
C GLU A 381 17.39 27.62 -4.36
N TYR A 382 16.27 26.90 -4.40
CA TYR A 382 14.96 27.50 -4.31
C TYR A 382 14.12 26.72 -3.29
N VAL A 383 13.45 27.42 -2.40
CA VAL A 383 12.50 26.82 -1.46
C VAL A 383 11.10 27.35 -1.73
N MET A 384 10.12 26.46 -1.80
CA MET A 384 8.74 26.84 -2.03
C MET A 384 8.21 27.73 -0.90
N TRP A 385 7.62 28.87 -1.27
CA TRP A 385 6.96 29.74 -0.32
C TRP A 385 5.67 29.07 0.18
N THR A 386 5.66 28.66 1.44
CA THR A 386 4.43 28.38 2.17
C THR A 386 4.07 29.58 3.04
N PRO A 387 2.81 29.82 3.41
CA PRO A 387 2.44 30.90 4.31
C PRO A 387 3.14 30.83 5.67
N ASN A 388 3.85 29.76 5.93
CA ASN A 388 4.56 29.47 7.16
C ASN A 388 6.09 29.52 7.01
N LEU A 389 6.59 29.93 5.85
CA LEU A 389 8.02 30.17 5.66
C LEU A 389 8.36 31.47 6.38
N GLU A 390 9.15 31.39 7.42
CA GLU A 390 9.68 32.52 8.17
C GLU A 390 11.12 32.80 7.73
N ILE A 391 11.39 34.03 7.25
CA ILE A 391 12.73 34.47 6.94
C ILE A 391 13.15 35.45 8.03
N ARG A 392 14.12 35.07 8.82
CA ARG A 392 14.79 35.94 9.79
C ARG A 392 16.05 36.50 9.16
N ARG A 393 16.04 37.79 8.85
CA ARG A 393 17.21 38.44 8.26
C ARG A 393 18.33 38.51 9.28
N GLY A 394 19.51 38.12 8.85
CA GLY A 394 20.72 38.21 9.65
C GLY A 394 21.15 39.67 9.90
N THR A 395 21.98 39.87 10.90
CA THR A 395 22.69 41.14 11.09
C THR A 395 23.61 41.42 9.90
N ALA A 396 23.95 42.68 9.67
CA ALA A 396 24.75 43.11 8.52
C ALA A 396 26.01 42.23 8.32
N GLY A 397 26.03 41.45 7.23
CA GLY A 397 27.09 40.51 6.89
C GLY A 397 26.95 39.09 7.45
N GLY A 398 25.88 38.77 8.20
CA GLY A 398 25.58 37.41 8.69
C GLY A 398 24.55 36.68 7.85
N PRO A 399 24.39 35.36 8.08
CA PRO A 399 23.40 34.58 7.36
C PRO A 399 21.97 34.92 7.72
N ASP A 400 21.08 34.86 6.75
CA ASP A 400 19.65 34.80 6.97
C ASP A 400 19.26 33.38 7.46
N GLU A 401 18.26 33.28 8.33
CA GLU A 401 17.71 32.01 8.77
C GLU A 401 16.36 31.79 8.08
N ILE A 402 16.29 30.77 7.22
CA ILE A 402 15.03 30.36 6.59
C ILE A 402 14.45 29.19 7.40
N ARG A 403 13.26 29.39 7.96
CA ARG A 403 12.50 28.36 8.68
C ARG A 403 11.33 27.88 7.83
N PRO A 404 11.46 26.76 7.15
CA PRO A 404 10.37 26.18 6.40
C PRO A 404 9.32 25.59 7.36
N GLY A 405 8.05 25.86 7.09
CA GLY A 405 6.97 25.52 8.02
C GLY A 405 6.61 24.04 8.12
N LEU A 406 6.90 23.21 7.11
CA LEU A 406 6.47 21.80 7.03
C LEU A 406 7.37 20.95 6.16
N VAL A 407 7.45 19.66 6.48
CA VAL A 407 8.42 18.71 5.94
C VAL A 407 7.88 17.74 4.91
N ALA A 408 6.58 17.56 4.88
CA ALA A 408 5.96 16.55 4.03
C ALA A 408 6.18 16.76 2.51
N ILE A 409 6.75 17.89 2.12
CA ILE A 409 7.05 18.26 0.74
C ILE A 409 8.55 18.48 0.64
N GLU A 410 9.15 18.00 -0.43
CA GLU A 410 10.55 18.32 -0.75
C GLU A 410 10.68 19.85 -0.85
N ARG A 411 11.58 20.42 -0.06
CA ARG A 411 11.61 21.86 0.19
C ARG A 411 12.44 22.61 -0.80
N THR A 412 13.49 21.96 -1.24
CA THR A 412 14.48 22.56 -2.09
C THR A 412 14.34 21.98 -3.48
N VAL A 413 14.11 22.85 -4.46
CA VAL A 413 14.02 22.46 -5.86
C VAL A 413 14.97 23.32 -6.68
N THR A 414 15.60 22.71 -7.67
CA THR A 414 16.42 23.40 -8.66
C THR A 414 15.58 23.74 -9.88
N LEU A 415 15.83 24.88 -10.53
CA LEU A 415 15.17 25.24 -11.79
C LEU A 415 15.27 24.08 -12.80
N GLY A 416 14.13 23.72 -13.41
CA GLY A 416 14.04 22.61 -14.35
C GLY A 416 13.78 21.23 -13.73
N THR A 417 13.65 21.13 -12.37
CA THR A 417 13.17 19.92 -11.69
C THR A 417 11.64 19.91 -11.60
N THR A 418 11.07 18.74 -11.32
CA THR A 418 9.64 18.63 -11.06
C THR A 418 9.33 18.95 -9.61
N LEU A 419 8.25 19.68 -9.35
CA LEU A 419 7.71 19.89 -8.01
C LEU A 419 6.99 18.60 -7.57
N GLN A 420 7.72 17.63 -7.09
CA GLN A 420 7.14 16.41 -6.52
C GLN A 420 7.56 16.31 -5.07
N GLY A 421 6.62 16.57 -4.17
CA GLY A 421 6.79 16.21 -2.77
C GLY A 421 6.90 14.68 -2.65
N ASN A 422 7.99 14.17 -2.08
CA ASN A 422 8.17 12.74 -1.85
C ASN A 422 7.72 12.37 -0.44
N THR A 423 6.43 12.05 -0.28
CA THR A 423 5.88 11.60 1.00
C THR A 423 6.52 10.29 1.47
N ASP A 424 7.00 9.47 0.54
CA ASP A 424 7.63 8.18 0.84
C ASP A 424 9.00 8.36 1.52
N ALA A 425 9.62 9.53 1.41
CA ALA A 425 10.88 9.84 2.08
C ALA A 425 10.74 10.37 3.52
N VAL A 426 9.55 10.78 3.95
CA VAL A 426 9.33 11.49 5.23
C VAL A 426 9.78 10.66 6.44
N ILE A 427 9.31 9.43 6.58
CA ILE A 427 9.67 8.58 7.73
C ILE A 427 11.15 8.17 7.71
N PRO A 428 11.73 7.69 6.61
CA PRO A 428 13.17 7.40 6.56
C PRO A 428 14.04 8.62 6.85
N ARG A 429 13.64 9.79 6.38
CA ARG A 429 14.34 11.05 6.65
C ARG A 429 14.25 11.42 8.13
N PHE A 430 13.05 11.40 8.72
CA PHE A 430 12.85 11.67 10.14
C PHE A 430 13.72 10.75 11.02
N VAL A 431 13.81 9.47 10.69
CA VAL A 431 14.66 8.54 11.46
C VAL A 431 16.13 8.90 11.34
N ARG A 432 16.62 9.29 10.16
CA ARG A 432 18.03 9.67 10.00
C ARG A 432 18.40 10.96 10.73
N GLU A 433 17.51 11.93 10.78
CA GLU A 433 17.76 13.27 11.32
C GLU A 433 17.42 13.40 12.80
N ALA A 434 16.33 12.76 13.22
CA ALA A 434 15.79 12.90 14.58
C ALA A 434 16.24 11.82 15.55
N MET A 435 16.61 10.62 15.06
CA MET A 435 16.88 9.47 15.93
C MET A 435 18.37 9.25 16.19
N PRO A 436 18.72 8.58 17.30
CA PRO A 436 20.08 8.15 17.54
C PRO A 436 20.63 7.28 16.42
N ARG A 437 21.92 7.41 16.07
CA ARG A 437 22.55 6.66 14.96
C ARG A 437 22.37 5.15 15.03
N TRP A 438 22.45 4.56 16.24
CA TRP A 438 22.23 3.13 16.42
C TRP A 438 20.81 2.70 15.99
N PHE A 439 19.82 3.57 16.22
CA PHE A 439 18.43 3.26 15.88
C PHE A 439 18.20 3.31 14.37
N THR A 440 18.91 4.15 13.62
CA THR A 440 18.82 4.17 12.16
C THR A 440 19.08 2.78 11.57
N VAL A 441 20.06 2.05 12.12
CA VAL A 441 20.34 0.67 11.68
C VAL A 441 19.20 -0.29 12.03
N VAL A 442 18.67 -0.20 13.25
CA VAL A 442 17.50 -1.01 13.68
C VAL A 442 16.29 -0.73 12.80
N PHE A 443 16.07 0.53 12.46
CA PHE A 443 14.93 0.92 11.62
C PHE A 443 15.08 0.42 10.17
N VAL A 444 16.31 0.42 9.63
CA VAL A 444 16.57 -0.22 8.32
C VAL A 444 16.24 -1.70 8.35
N LEU A 445 16.65 -2.42 9.41
CA LEU A 445 16.24 -3.83 9.58
C LEU A 445 14.72 -3.97 9.69
N THR A 446 14.05 -3.04 10.37
CA THR A 446 12.59 -3.00 10.46
C THR A 446 11.94 -2.85 9.07
N LEU A 447 12.44 -1.94 8.25
CA LEU A 447 11.93 -1.73 6.88
C LEU A 447 12.28 -2.90 5.95
N MET A 448 13.50 -3.46 6.07
CA MET A 448 13.86 -4.68 5.35
C MET A 448 12.93 -5.84 5.71
N ALA A 449 12.66 -6.03 7.00
CA ALA A 449 11.74 -7.06 7.48
C ALA A 449 10.31 -6.83 6.94
N ALA A 450 9.82 -5.61 6.96
CA ALA A 450 8.50 -5.23 6.44
C ALA A 450 8.37 -5.46 4.91
N ALA A 451 9.41 -5.11 4.15
CA ALA A 451 9.43 -5.36 2.71
C ALA A 451 9.49 -6.86 2.41
N MET A 452 10.44 -7.57 3.02
CA MET A 452 10.69 -8.98 2.72
C MET A 452 9.51 -9.87 3.09
N SER A 453 8.85 -9.64 4.24
CA SER A 453 7.67 -10.41 4.67
C SER A 453 6.48 -10.25 3.74
N THR A 454 6.25 -9.06 3.23
CA THR A 454 5.15 -8.80 2.30
C THR A 454 5.48 -9.33 0.90
N LEU A 455 6.67 -9.02 0.38
CA LEU A 455 7.11 -9.47 -0.96
C LEU A 455 7.13 -10.98 -1.08
N SER A 456 7.60 -11.69 -0.05
CA SER A 456 7.64 -13.16 -0.05
C SER A 456 6.25 -13.76 -0.28
N SER A 457 5.27 -13.21 0.39
CA SER A 457 3.88 -13.66 0.30
C SER A 457 3.22 -13.29 -1.03
N GLN A 458 3.52 -12.10 -1.54
CA GLN A 458 3.03 -11.65 -2.85
C GLN A 458 3.63 -12.50 -3.97
N PHE A 459 4.94 -12.67 -3.99
CA PHE A 459 5.62 -13.47 -5.01
C PHE A 459 5.21 -14.94 -4.98
N HIS A 460 5.02 -15.51 -3.78
CA HIS A 460 4.46 -16.84 -3.65
C HIS A 460 3.06 -16.91 -4.27
N THR A 461 2.19 -15.92 -4.00
CA THR A 461 0.82 -15.90 -4.52
C THR A 461 0.76 -15.65 -6.03
N ILE A 462 1.59 -14.75 -6.57
CA ILE A 462 1.73 -14.54 -8.02
C ILE A 462 2.21 -15.83 -8.70
N GLY A 463 3.23 -16.47 -8.11
CA GLY A 463 3.80 -17.70 -8.62
C GLY A 463 2.79 -18.87 -8.63
N THR A 464 1.98 -19.00 -7.58
CA THR A 464 0.93 -20.04 -7.53
C THR A 464 -0.20 -19.73 -8.51
N ALA A 465 -0.59 -18.47 -8.67
CA ALA A 465 -1.65 -18.07 -9.61
C ALA A 465 -1.29 -18.45 -11.05
N ILE A 466 -0.05 -18.20 -11.48
CA ILE A 466 0.36 -18.55 -12.84
C ILE A 466 0.77 -20.03 -12.96
N GLY A 467 1.58 -20.53 -12.02
CA GLY A 467 2.14 -21.85 -12.11
C GLY A 467 1.10 -22.95 -11.92
N ARG A 468 0.40 -22.92 -10.78
CA ARG A 468 -0.60 -23.93 -10.44
C ARG A 468 -1.95 -23.64 -11.08
N ASP A 469 -2.47 -22.42 -10.89
CA ASP A 469 -3.86 -22.15 -11.24
C ASP A 469 -4.09 -22.02 -12.75
N VAL A 470 -3.06 -21.60 -13.52
CA VAL A 470 -3.14 -21.48 -14.98
C VAL A 470 -2.46 -22.67 -15.66
N PHE A 471 -1.14 -22.85 -15.49
CA PHE A 471 -0.38 -23.82 -16.30
C PHE A 471 -0.68 -25.28 -15.95
N GLU A 472 -0.84 -25.64 -14.67
CA GLU A 472 -1.20 -27.01 -14.29
C GLU A 472 -2.57 -27.38 -14.84
N ARG A 473 -3.52 -26.44 -14.82
CA ARG A 473 -4.90 -26.68 -15.28
C ARG A 473 -5.03 -26.72 -16.81
N ILE A 474 -4.37 -25.82 -17.53
CA ILE A 474 -4.43 -25.75 -19.00
C ILE A 474 -3.50 -26.83 -19.61
N GLY A 475 -2.30 -26.97 -19.06
CA GLY A 475 -1.24 -27.84 -19.61
C GLY A 475 -1.30 -29.28 -19.18
N ARG A 476 -2.24 -29.69 -18.29
CA ARG A 476 -2.31 -31.05 -17.70
C ARG A 476 -0.96 -31.50 -17.14
N VAL A 477 -0.21 -30.59 -16.52
CA VAL A 477 1.13 -30.84 -15.99
C VAL A 477 1.04 -31.82 -14.81
N SER A 478 1.97 -32.78 -14.74
CA SER A 478 2.03 -33.73 -13.62
C SER A 478 2.31 -33.01 -12.29
N HIS A 479 1.83 -33.58 -11.20
CA HIS A 479 1.96 -33.01 -9.83
C HIS A 479 3.42 -32.71 -9.44
N GLU A 480 4.37 -33.49 -9.92
CA GLU A 480 5.80 -33.26 -9.69
C GLU A 480 6.34 -32.00 -10.38
N ARG A 481 5.80 -31.63 -11.53
CA ARG A 481 6.18 -30.43 -12.27
C ARG A 481 5.46 -29.17 -11.77
N SER A 482 4.37 -29.29 -11.01
CA SER A 482 3.59 -28.19 -10.46
C SER A 482 4.43 -27.22 -9.62
N VAL A 483 5.31 -27.76 -8.75
CA VAL A 483 6.22 -26.93 -7.93
C VAL A 483 7.24 -26.19 -8.80
N LEU A 484 7.78 -26.83 -9.85
CA LEU A 484 8.72 -26.18 -10.77
C LEU A 484 8.05 -25.02 -11.51
N VAL A 485 6.85 -25.24 -12.05
CA VAL A 485 6.11 -24.20 -12.79
C VAL A 485 5.71 -23.05 -11.86
N THR A 486 5.37 -23.35 -10.61
CA THR A 486 5.12 -22.32 -9.59
C THR A 486 6.38 -21.49 -9.31
N ARG A 487 7.55 -22.11 -9.21
CA ARG A 487 8.83 -21.41 -9.03
C ARG A 487 9.16 -20.49 -10.22
N LEU A 488 8.90 -20.93 -11.44
CA LEU A 488 9.06 -20.11 -12.64
C LEU A 488 8.07 -18.93 -12.64
N GLY A 489 6.83 -19.14 -12.18
CA GLY A 489 5.85 -18.08 -11.97
C GLY A 489 6.29 -17.04 -10.94
N VAL A 490 6.94 -17.47 -9.86
CA VAL A 490 7.55 -16.56 -8.87
C VAL A 490 8.61 -15.67 -9.53
N ILE A 491 9.52 -16.27 -10.30
CA ILE A 491 10.58 -15.54 -11.01
C ILE A 491 9.96 -14.50 -11.97
N LEU A 492 8.96 -14.90 -12.75
CA LEU A 492 8.28 -14.00 -13.67
C LEU A 492 7.61 -12.83 -12.93
N GLY A 493 6.93 -13.10 -11.82
CA GLY A 493 6.32 -12.06 -10.99
C GLY A 493 7.33 -11.06 -10.42
N ILE A 494 8.50 -11.54 -10.00
CA ILE A 494 9.60 -10.68 -9.53
C ILE A 494 10.12 -9.80 -10.67
N VAL A 495 10.37 -10.37 -11.84
CA VAL A 495 10.85 -9.61 -13.01
C VAL A 495 9.86 -8.49 -13.37
N VAL A 496 8.56 -8.79 -13.42
CA VAL A 496 7.53 -7.78 -13.69
C VAL A 496 7.54 -6.68 -12.62
N ALA A 497 7.59 -7.03 -11.34
CA ALA A 497 7.63 -6.05 -10.25
C ALA A 497 8.88 -5.16 -10.30
N VAL A 498 10.05 -5.72 -10.63
CA VAL A 498 11.31 -4.96 -10.77
C VAL A 498 11.25 -4.00 -11.95
N VAL A 499 10.73 -4.44 -13.09
CA VAL A 499 10.56 -3.57 -14.28
C VAL A 499 9.60 -2.42 -13.97
N LEU A 500 8.48 -2.70 -13.32
CA LEU A 500 7.55 -1.66 -12.88
C LEU A 500 8.19 -0.70 -11.87
N ALA A 501 9.03 -1.20 -10.94
CA ALA A 501 9.72 -0.38 -9.95
C ALA A 501 10.75 0.58 -10.56
N GLN A 502 11.30 0.26 -11.72
CA GLN A 502 12.18 1.18 -12.46
C GLN A 502 11.41 2.28 -13.18
N THR A 503 10.16 2.01 -13.60
CA THR A 503 9.34 2.95 -14.37
C THR A 503 8.46 3.84 -13.48
N LEU A 504 8.01 3.31 -12.33
CA LEU A 504 7.10 3.97 -11.40
C LEU A 504 7.89 4.46 -10.17
N ARG A 505 8.39 5.69 -10.23
CA ARG A 505 9.13 6.32 -9.12
C ARG A 505 8.32 7.47 -8.49
N GLY A 506 8.51 7.67 -7.18
CA GLY A 506 7.97 8.79 -6.39
C GLY A 506 6.47 8.70 -6.08
N ASN A 507 6.10 8.93 -4.81
CA ASN A 507 4.71 8.98 -4.28
C ASN A 507 3.78 7.84 -4.73
N ILE A 508 4.34 6.68 -5.12
CA ILE A 508 3.58 5.57 -5.69
C ILE A 508 3.16 4.54 -4.62
N ILE A 509 3.89 4.48 -3.48
CA ILE A 509 3.78 3.36 -2.53
C ILE A 509 2.35 3.24 -1.99
N ALA A 510 1.80 4.33 -1.43
CA ALA A 510 0.45 4.31 -0.89
C ALA A 510 -0.63 4.15 -1.98
N VAL A 511 -0.43 4.81 -3.12
CA VAL A 511 -1.41 4.82 -4.24
C VAL A 511 -1.50 3.45 -4.91
N ALA A 512 -0.38 2.83 -5.26
CA ALA A 512 -0.36 1.50 -5.88
C ALA A 512 -0.95 0.42 -4.95
N THR A 513 -0.65 0.54 -3.64
CA THR A 513 -1.25 -0.32 -2.61
C THR A 513 -2.77 -0.15 -2.59
N ALA A 514 -3.28 1.08 -2.51
CA ALA A 514 -4.72 1.37 -2.44
C ALA A 514 -5.46 0.88 -3.71
N ILE A 515 -4.90 1.09 -4.90
CA ILE A 515 -5.47 0.62 -6.16
C ILE A 515 -5.64 -0.90 -6.15
N PHE A 516 -4.60 -1.65 -5.77
CA PHE A 516 -4.68 -3.11 -5.76
C PHE A 516 -5.68 -3.62 -4.72
N PHE A 517 -5.69 -3.03 -3.51
CA PHE A 517 -6.63 -3.41 -2.45
C PHE A 517 -8.07 -3.10 -2.86
N GLY A 518 -8.32 -1.92 -3.41
CA GLY A 518 -9.65 -1.53 -3.92
C GLY A 518 -10.13 -2.44 -5.05
N LEU A 519 -9.24 -2.78 -6.00
CA LEU A 519 -9.57 -3.70 -7.09
C LEU A 519 -9.91 -5.11 -6.58
N CYS A 520 -9.16 -5.63 -5.61
CA CYS A 520 -9.49 -6.91 -4.97
C CYS A 520 -10.84 -6.85 -4.24
N ALA A 521 -11.12 -5.75 -3.52
CA ALA A 521 -12.41 -5.57 -2.84
C ALA A 521 -13.59 -5.63 -3.83
N THR A 522 -13.51 -4.85 -4.89
CA THR A 522 -14.62 -4.75 -5.87
C THR A 522 -14.81 -6.02 -6.69
N THR A 523 -13.71 -6.71 -7.01
CA THR A 523 -13.72 -7.92 -7.85
C THR A 523 -14.06 -9.17 -7.04
N PHE A 524 -13.42 -9.37 -5.90
CA PHE A 524 -13.50 -10.65 -5.19
C PHE A 524 -14.46 -10.65 -4.00
N LEU A 525 -14.52 -9.55 -3.23
CA LEU A 525 -15.18 -9.58 -1.92
C LEU A 525 -16.65 -10.00 -1.97
N PRO A 526 -17.50 -9.49 -2.89
CA PRO A 526 -18.91 -9.88 -2.91
C PRO A 526 -19.08 -11.36 -3.21
N SER A 527 -18.44 -11.87 -4.28
CA SER A 527 -18.51 -13.27 -4.66
C SER A 527 -17.89 -14.19 -3.60
N PHE A 528 -16.81 -13.77 -2.95
CA PHE A 528 -16.13 -14.51 -1.90
C PHE A 528 -17.00 -14.61 -0.63
N VAL A 529 -17.42 -13.49 -0.07
CA VAL A 529 -18.21 -13.46 1.19
C VAL A 529 -19.56 -14.16 1.00
N LEU A 530 -20.30 -13.81 -0.04
CA LEU A 530 -21.57 -14.48 -0.33
C LEU A 530 -21.36 -15.96 -0.67
N GLY A 531 -20.27 -16.31 -1.31
CA GLY A 531 -19.90 -17.69 -1.58
C GLY A 531 -19.69 -18.54 -0.32
N VAL A 532 -19.08 -17.95 0.71
CA VAL A 532 -18.81 -18.63 1.97
C VAL A 532 -20.08 -18.79 2.85
N PHE A 533 -21.00 -17.81 2.81
CA PHE A 533 -22.13 -17.78 3.75
C PHE A 533 -23.48 -18.08 3.09
N TRP A 534 -23.67 -17.80 1.82
CA TRP A 534 -24.97 -17.87 1.17
C TRP A 534 -25.08 -19.03 0.18
N ARG A 535 -25.81 -20.07 0.57
CA ARG A 535 -25.98 -21.30 -0.23
C ARG A 535 -26.63 -21.05 -1.60
N ARG A 536 -27.45 -19.99 -1.72
CA ARG A 536 -28.13 -19.64 -2.97
C ARG A 536 -27.21 -18.99 -4.01
N MET A 537 -26.00 -18.61 -3.62
CA MET A 537 -25.04 -17.99 -4.54
C MET A 537 -24.65 -18.96 -5.67
N THR A 538 -24.79 -18.50 -6.93
CA THR A 538 -24.61 -19.31 -8.14
C THR A 538 -23.33 -18.93 -8.88
N PRO A 539 -22.78 -19.82 -9.77
CA PRO A 539 -21.63 -19.48 -10.62
C PRO A 539 -21.89 -18.25 -11.50
N ALA A 540 -23.09 -18.16 -12.10
CA ALA A 540 -23.48 -17.00 -12.91
C ALA A 540 -23.46 -15.70 -12.12
N ALA A 541 -23.96 -15.72 -10.87
CA ALA A 541 -23.94 -14.56 -9.98
C ALA A 541 -22.50 -14.16 -9.59
N ALA A 542 -21.65 -15.14 -9.31
CA ALA A 542 -20.26 -14.89 -8.99
C ALA A 542 -19.49 -14.29 -10.18
N VAL A 543 -19.65 -14.86 -11.38
CA VAL A 543 -19.06 -14.33 -12.61
C VAL A 543 -19.51 -12.91 -12.88
N ALA A 544 -20.82 -12.67 -12.86
CA ALA A 544 -21.38 -11.34 -13.10
C ALA A 544 -20.87 -10.31 -12.09
N SER A 545 -20.87 -10.64 -10.80
CA SER A 545 -20.36 -9.80 -9.73
C SER A 545 -18.88 -9.46 -9.93
N MET A 546 -18.03 -10.47 -10.18
CA MET A 546 -16.60 -10.29 -10.38
C MET A 546 -16.31 -9.42 -11.62
N LEU A 547 -17.00 -9.66 -12.73
CA LEU A 547 -16.83 -8.87 -13.95
C LEU A 547 -17.32 -7.43 -13.78
N VAL A 548 -18.48 -7.22 -13.17
CA VAL A 548 -19.01 -5.88 -12.90
C VAL A 548 -18.08 -5.11 -11.98
N GLY A 549 -17.62 -5.71 -10.88
CA GLY A 549 -16.66 -5.07 -9.96
C GLY A 549 -15.34 -4.71 -10.64
N PHE A 550 -14.78 -5.64 -11.41
CA PHE A 550 -13.53 -5.47 -12.14
C PHE A 550 -13.64 -4.39 -13.24
N VAL A 551 -14.60 -4.53 -14.13
CA VAL A 551 -14.78 -3.62 -15.28
C VAL A 551 -15.11 -2.20 -14.80
N THR A 552 -16.02 -2.06 -13.81
CA THR A 552 -16.35 -0.75 -13.24
C THR A 552 -15.13 -0.10 -12.60
N SER A 553 -14.31 -0.86 -11.87
CA SER A 553 -13.09 -0.31 -11.25
C SER A 553 -12.07 0.11 -12.31
N LEU A 554 -11.82 -0.70 -13.33
CA LEU A 554 -10.90 -0.33 -14.41
C LEU A 554 -11.40 0.88 -15.19
N PHE A 555 -12.69 0.90 -15.55
CA PHE A 555 -13.29 2.05 -16.23
C PHE A 555 -13.11 3.33 -15.40
N TRP A 556 -13.36 3.24 -14.10
CA TRP A 556 -13.22 4.39 -13.21
C TRP A 556 -11.78 4.90 -13.12
N LEU A 557 -10.81 4.00 -12.96
CA LEU A 557 -9.39 4.34 -12.90
C LEU A 557 -8.85 4.92 -14.21
N VAL A 558 -9.35 4.42 -15.35
CA VAL A 558 -8.88 4.83 -16.68
C VAL A 558 -9.52 6.14 -17.15
N PHE A 559 -10.80 6.36 -16.80
CA PHE A 559 -11.57 7.45 -17.40
C PHE A 559 -12.09 8.49 -16.40
N VAL A 560 -12.32 8.14 -15.13
CA VAL A 560 -13.00 9.03 -14.16
C VAL A 560 -12.03 9.60 -13.13
N HIS A 561 -11.23 8.74 -12.49
CA HIS A 561 -10.32 9.15 -11.41
C HIS A 561 -9.16 9.98 -11.96
N GLY A 562 -9.20 11.29 -11.74
CA GLY A 562 -8.37 12.28 -12.43
C GLY A 562 -6.86 11.98 -12.41
N ARG A 563 -6.31 11.60 -11.22
CA ARG A 563 -4.87 11.32 -11.10
C ARG A 563 -4.45 10.07 -11.88
N THR A 564 -5.21 8.98 -11.80
CA THR A 564 -4.87 7.72 -12.50
C THR A 564 -5.17 7.82 -13.98
N ALA A 565 -6.29 8.42 -14.38
CA ALA A 565 -6.66 8.61 -15.77
C ALA A 565 -5.62 9.48 -16.51
N ALA A 566 -5.21 10.61 -15.92
CA ALA A 566 -4.15 11.46 -16.45
C ALA A 566 -2.80 10.74 -16.51
N GLY A 567 -2.44 9.98 -15.48
CA GLY A 567 -1.19 9.21 -15.45
C GLY A 567 -1.12 8.09 -16.49
N LEU A 568 -2.25 7.45 -16.81
CA LEU A 568 -2.34 6.43 -17.85
C LEU A 568 -2.40 7.01 -19.26
N GLY A 569 -2.89 8.25 -19.42
CA GLY A 569 -3.00 8.93 -20.73
C GLY A 569 -4.01 8.32 -21.70
N ILE A 570 -4.70 7.22 -21.32
CA ILE A 570 -5.65 6.51 -22.19
C ILE A 570 -6.89 7.37 -22.45
N SER A 571 -7.43 8.03 -21.42
CA SER A 571 -8.57 8.95 -21.57
C SER A 571 -8.21 10.11 -22.51
N GLU A 572 -7.04 10.71 -22.35
CA GLU A 572 -6.58 11.79 -23.21
C GLU A 572 -6.40 11.32 -24.67
N ALA A 573 -5.87 10.12 -24.87
CA ALA A 573 -5.67 9.56 -26.21
C ALA A 573 -6.99 9.23 -26.94
N LEU A 574 -8.03 8.78 -26.20
CA LEU A 574 -9.29 8.35 -26.80
C LEU A 574 -10.36 9.44 -26.85
N VAL A 575 -10.40 10.31 -25.84
CA VAL A 575 -11.48 11.29 -25.64
C VAL A 575 -10.98 12.74 -25.74
N GLY A 576 -9.65 12.96 -25.76
CA GLY A 576 -9.04 14.28 -25.85
C GLY A 576 -8.98 15.04 -24.51
N THR A 577 -9.38 14.41 -23.39
CA THR A 577 -9.36 15.01 -22.05
C THR A 577 -8.72 14.04 -21.05
N PRO A 578 -8.04 14.56 -19.99
CA PRO A 578 -7.39 13.69 -19.00
C PRO A 578 -8.38 12.84 -18.21
N HIS A 579 -9.67 13.21 -18.17
CA HIS A 579 -10.78 12.43 -17.61
C HIS A 579 -12.10 12.82 -18.28
N ILE A 580 -13.09 11.92 -18.22
CA ILE A 580 -14.40 12.13 -18.87
C ILE A 580 -15.43 12.86 -18.00
N VAL A 581 -15.06 13.28 -16.78
CA VAL A 581 -15.98 14.04 -15.89
C VAL A 581 -16.33 15.36 -16.58
N PRO A 582 -17.61 15.57 -16.94
CA PRO A 582 -18.00 16.76 -17.69
C PRO A 582 -17.85 18.03 -16.83
N ALA A 583 -17.57 19.17 -17.46
CA ALA A 583 -17.41 20.44 -16.76
C ALA A 583 -18.64 20.87 -15.94
N HIS A 584 -19.83 20.42 -16.30
CA HIS A 584 -21.09 20.69 -15.59
C HIS A 584 -21.36 19.72 -14.44
N TRP A 585 -20.52 18.67 -14.27
CA TRP A 585 -20.58 17.77 -13.12
C TRP A 585 -19.65 18.26 -12.01
N SER A 586 -19.80 17.70 -10.81
CA SER A 586 -18.90 18.00 -9.72
C SER A 586 -17.51 17.40 -9.95
N LEU A 587 -16.46 18.23 -9.84
CA LEU A 587 -15.07 17.78 -9.89
C LEU A 587 -14.71 16.80 -8.77
N THR A 588 -15.49 16.70 -7.71
CA THR A 588 -15.28 15.72 -6.63
C THR A 588 -15.24 14.29 -7.16
N TRP A 589 -15.95 13.97 -8.25
CA TRP A 589 -15.89 12.64 -8.87
C TRP A 589 -14.49 12.23 -9.31
N THR A 590 -13.64 13.18 -9.63
CA THR A 590 -12.25 12.90 -10.06
C THR A 590 -11.33 12.39 -8.95
N VAL A 591 -11.77 12.49 -7.68
CA VAL A 591 -11.01 12.02 -6.50
C VAL A 591 -11.75 10.93 -5.72
N VAL A 592 -12.96 10.57 -6.11
CA VAL A 592 -13.70 9.44 -5.53
C VAL A 592 -13.11 8.13 -6.06
N ASP A 593 -12.72 7.26 -5.15
CA ASP A 593 -12.17 5.95 -5.49
C ASP A 593 -13.26 5.01 -6.08
N PRO A 594 -12.91 4.17 -7.06
CA PRO A 594 -13.85 3.20 -7.64
C PRO A 594 -14.52 2.29 -6.61
N VAL A 595 -13.92 2.01 -5.46
CA VAL A 595 -14.49 1.15 -4.43
C VAL A 595 -15.86 1.64 -3.95
N VAL A 596 -16.07 2.96 -3.92
CA VAL A 596 -17.36 3.57 -3.49
C VAL A 596 -18.51 3.21 -4.41
N VAL A 597 -18.24 3.05 -5.70
CA VAL A 597 -19.25 2.75 -6.72
C VAL A 597 -19.24 1.27 -7.11
N ALA A 598 -18.05 0.75 -7.41
CA ALA A 598 -17.92 -0.60 -7.94
C ALA A 598 -18.24 -1.70 -6.91
N LEU A 599 -17.91 -1.50 -5.62
CA LEU A 599 -18.18 -2.50 -4.59
C LEU A 599 -19.68 -2.67 -4.32
N PRO A 600 -20.48 -1.63 -4.07
CA PRO A 600 -21.93 -1.77 -3.95
C PRO A 600 -22.59 -2.34 -5.20
N LEU A 601 -22.14 -1.90 -6.39
CA LEU A 601 -22.65 -2.40 -7.66
C LEU A 601 -22.37 -3.89 -7.84
N SER A 602 -21.17 -4.34 -7.49
CA SER A 602 -20.77 -5.75 -7.52
C SER A 602 -21.60 -6.58 -6.53
N PHE A 603 -21.83 -6.09 -5.30
CA PHE A 603 -22.71 -6.75 -4.33
C PHE A 603 -24.17 -6.84 -4.82
N LEU A 604 -24.70 -5.74 -5.34
CA LEU A 604 -26.06 -5.73 -5.90
C LEU A 604 -26.20 -6.73 -7.05
N THR A 605 -25.22 -6.73 -7.96
CA THR A 605 -25.18 -7.69 -9.09
C THR A 605 -25.16 -9.13 -8.58
N ALA A 606 -24.31 -9.43 -7.58
CA ALA A 606 -24.26 -10.75 -6.97
C ALA A 606 -25.63 -11.21 -6.45
N VAL A 607 -26.32 -10.33 -5.70
CA VAL A 607 -27.61 -10.64 -5.09
C VAL A 607 -28.72 -10.79 -6.13
N VAL A 608 -28.79 -9.87 -7.08
CA VAL A 608 -29.83 -9.89 -8.14
C VAL A 608 -29.66 -11.11 -9.03
N VAL A 609 -28.45 -11.33 -9.55
CA VAL A 609 -28.21 -12.46 -10.46
C VAL A 609 -28.37 -13.80 -9.73
N ALA A 610 -27.98 -13.91 -8.46
CA ALA A 610 -28.22 -15.13 -7.68
C ALA A 610 -29.71 -15.45 -7.51
N ARG A 611 -30.61 -14.45 -7.46
CA ARG A 611 -32.06 -14.66 -7.34
C ARG A 611 -32.70 -15.11 -8.64
N VAL A 612 -32.21 -14.61 -9.79
CA VAL A 612 -32.79 -14.88 -11.10
C VAL A 612 -32.13 -16.05 -11.84
N SER A 613 -30.91 -16.39 -11.52
CA SER A 613 -30.18 -17.50 -12.15
C SER A 613 -30.62 -18.88 -11.61
N ARG A 614 -30.40 -19.92 -12.40
CA ARG A 614 -30.70 -21.30 -11.98
C ARG A 614 -29.85 -21.66 -10.76
N PRO A 615 -30.47 -22.27 -9.71
CA PRO A 615 -29.73 -22.77 -8.55
C PRO A 615 -28.67 -23.78 -8.98
N MET A 616 -27.59 -23.86 -8.20
CA MET A 616 -26.65 -24.97 -8.29
C MET A 616 -27.33 -26.28 -7.87
N ASP A 617 -26.78 -27.40 -8.31
CA ASP A 617 -27.19 -28.71 -7.85
C ASP A 617 -27.18 -28.78 -6.31
N PRO A 618 -28.32 -29.10 -5.67
CA PRO A 618 -28.42 -29.18 -4.21
C PRO A 618 -27.40 -30.15 -3.58
N ALA A 619 -27.07 -31.25 -4.25
CA ALA A 619 -26.10 -32.22 -3.77
C ALA A 619 -24.67 -31.62 -3.77
N TYR A 620 -24.32 -30.86 -4.81
CA TYR A 620 -23.05 -30.15 -4.86
C TYR A 620 -22.97 -29.02 -3.80
N VAL A 621 -24.05 -28.25 -3.64
CA VAL A 621 -24.12 -27.22 -2.59
C VAL A 621 -23.96 -27.87 -1.21
N HIS A 622 -24.63 -28.99 -0.96
CA HIS A 622 -24.47 -29.73 0.30
C HIS A 622 -23.02 -30.17 0.52
N TYR A 623 -22.38 -30.72 -0.50
CA TYR A 623 -20.96 -31.09 -0.47
C TYR A 623 -20.07 -29.90 -0.12
N VAL A 624 -20.19 -28.78 -0.82
CA VAL A 624 -19.37 -27.57 -0.59
C VAL A 624 -19.45 -27.07 0.85
N PHE A 625 -20.62 -27.22 1.49
CA PHE A 625 -20.84 -26.79 2.88
C PHE A 625 -20.61 -27.90 3.93
N GLY A 626 -19.87 -28.93 3.58
CA GLY A 626 -19.38 -29.95 4.53
C GLY A 626 -20.10 -31.31 4.47
N GLY A 627 -20.98 -31.52 3.49
CA GLY A 627 -21.62 -32.80 3.24
C GLY A 627 -20.73 -33.79 2.51
N PRO A 628 -21.16 -35.07 2.34
CA PRO A 628 -20.44 -36.05 1.57
C PRO A 628 -20.36 -35.65 0.08
N ARG A 629 -19.32 -36.12 -0.60
CA ARG A 629 -19.15 -35.88 -2.04
C ARG A 629 -20.28 -36.61 -2.79
N PRO A 630 -20.97 -35.99 -3.74
CA PRO A 630 -21.94 -36.68 -4.59
C PRO A 630 -21.25 -37.77 -5.36
N ASP A 631 -21.86 -38.95 -5.45
CA ASP A 631 -21.35 -40.04 -6.29
C ASP A 631 -21.27 -39.58 -7.75
N SER A 632 -20.15 -39.86 -8.40
CA SER A 632 -19.86 -39.47 -9.78
C SER A 632 -20.78 -40.11 -10.84
N GLY A 633 -21.76 -40.90 -10.41
CA GLY A 633 -22.74 -41.57 -11.25
C GLY A 633 -24.08 -40.86 -11.48
N ALA A 634 -24.34 -39.72 -10.78
CA ALA A 634 -25.65 -39.05 -10.84
C ALA A 634 -25.74 -37.87 -11.83
N SER A 635 -24.69 -37.55 -12.59
CA SER A 635 -24.68 -36.46 -13.59
C SER A 635 -25.04 -36.92 -15.02
N GLY A 636 -25.79 -38.01 -15.16
CA GLY A 636 -26.33 -38.48 -16.43
C GLY A 636 -27.85 -38.30 -16.50
N ARG A 637 -28.34 -37.04 -16.59
CA ARG A 637 -29.64 -36.72 -17.22
C ARG A 637 -29.71 -35.24 -17.59
#